data_aaa920578f64dfc724a2f326f7498f8b
#
_entry.id   aaa920578f64dfc724a2f326f7498f8b
#
_cell.length_a   1.000
_cell.length_b   1.000
_cell.length_c   1.000
_cell.angle_alpha   90.00
_cell.angle_beta   90.00
_cell.angle_gamma   90.00
#
_symmetry.space_group_name_H-M   'P 1'
#
loop_
_entity.id
_entity.type
_entity.pdbx_description
1 polymer ?
#
loop_
_entity_poly.entity_id
_entity_poly.type
_entity_poly.pdbx_seq_one_letter_code
_entity_poly.pdbx_strand_id
1 'polypeptide(L)'
;MMTMKARLRTGLLALLLAVPALPALATDFVEQPFFKDKIANKELPPVGDRVPKAPLVSAEANGEYGGDVVTLVARARDIRYISTFGYTRLVGYDRNLDLQPDLLEKADSEDDRIFTFTIREGHRWSDGHPFTAEDFRYFWEDVAQNKDLSPAGVPEFMMVDGKPATFEVINERTVRYTFDKPNPRFLPYLAGPVDPGIYRPAHYLRQFHAKYADKAKLDEAAKAQKLKSWAALHNRLDDMKEHTNPDEPVLQAWRVTNRAPANRFVFERNPYYHRVDTHGHQLPYLDRIIMDVSSGGLFAAKANAGEVDLLFRGISMSDIPILKQGEKAHDYTTLLWPYARGSELALYPNLNAKDPVWRALNRDPRYRRALSHAIDRKTLNNVFLFGLGIEGNNTVMEQSPLSFPSLRTLNATYDPAEASRLLDEIGLKKRNSAGIRLLPDGREMEIIVETDGEASHIVDALTLIGEFWREVGVRLFVKPQDRTVLRNRAYAGLTNVVAGQGFDNAVPTAIMPPSEYAPMRQDNYSWPQWGQHVETKGKNGEAVDIPEARRLLDLYSIWMNTANRGVQRDVWTEMLRNHSENQWSIGTVAGALQPIVVRNGLKGLPQKALYSWEPTALIGIYRVDEMYWNKAALKEARR
;
A
#
# COMPACT_ATOMS: atom_id res chain seq x y z
N MET A 1 16.47 20.81 68.26
CA MET A 1 17.47 21.47 67.42
C MET A 1 18.47 20.42 66.94
N MET A 2 18.28 19.87 65.78
CA MET A 2 19.31 19.21 64.94
C MET A 2 18.65 18.79 63.65
N THR A 3 19.01 19.47 62.58
CA THR A 3 18.52 19.27 61.22
C THR A 3 19.26 18.09 60.57
N MET A 4 18.52 17.10 60.12
CA MET A 4 19.06 15.97 59.37
C MET A 4 18.70 16.15 57.89
N LYS A 5 19.69 16.49 57.05
CA LYS A 5 19.58 16.53 55.58
C LYS A 5 19.60 15.12 55.04
N ALA A 6 18.50 14.65 54.46
CA ALA A 6 18.44 13.45 53.68
C ALA A 6 18.92 13.73 52.24
N ARG A 7 19.99 13.05 51.79
CA ARG A 7 20.47 13.04 50.41
C ARG A 7 19.71 11.94 49.64
N LEU A 8 18.85 12.37 48.72
CA LEU A 8 18.32 11.45 47.69
C LEU A 8 19.45 11.06 46.75
N ARG A 9 19.77 9.78 46.72
CA ARG A 9 20.60 9.17 45.67
C ARG A 9 19.66 8.69 44.56
N THR A 10 19.67 9.37 43.42
CA THR A 10 19.01 8.93 42.18
C THR A 10 19.83 7.77 41.62
N GLY A 11 19.31 6.56 41.75
CA GLY A 11 19.88 5.38 41.09
C GLY A 11 19.43 5.36 39.63
N LEU A 12 20.35 5.53 38.71
CA LEU A 12 20.16 5.27 37.28
C LEU A 12 20.05 3.75 37.11
N LEU A 13 18.85 3.24 36.85
CA LEU A 13 18.63 1.87 36.40
C LEU A 13 18.91 1.83 34.89
N ALA A 14 20.11 1.38 34.51
CA ALA A 14 20.39 1.06 33.12
C ALA A 14 19.62 -0.21 32.75
N LEU A 15 18.57 -0.08 31.97
CA LEU A 15 17.87 -1.20 31.35
C LEU A 15 18.82 -1.75 30.25
N LEU A 16 19.51 -2.84 30.53
CA LEU A 16 20.19 -3.66 29.54
C LEU A 16 19.10 -4.32 28.66
N LEU A 17 18.80 -3.69 27.52
CA LEU A 17 18.08 -4.34 26.44
C LEU A 17 18.95 -5.51 25.96
N ALA A 18 18.46 -6.75 26.15
CA ALA A 18 19.04 -7.94 25.55
C ALA A 18 18.96 -7.77 24.02
N VAL A 19 20.09 -7.45 23.40
CA VAL A 19 20.24 -7.51 21.94
C VAL A 19 20.06 -8.97 21.55
N PRO A 20 19.07 -9.34 20.72
CA PRO A 20 18.99 -10.70 20.22
C PRO A 20 20.31 -11.01 19.51
N ALA A 21 20.90 -12.16 19.83
CA ALA A 21 22.11 -12.61 19.16
C ALA A 21 21.83 -12.70 17.66
N LEU A 22 22.54 -11.91 16.87
CA LEU A 22 22.50 -12.02 15.41
C LEU A 22 22.90 -13.46 15.05
N PRO A 23 22.16 -14.12 14.13
CA PRO A 23 22.55 -15.43 13.64
C PRO A 23 23.97 -15.34 13.08
N ALA A 24 24.83 -16.28 13.46
CA ALA A 24 26.19 -16.34 12.95
C ALA A 24 26.13 -16.59 11.42
N LEU A 25 26.76 -15.71 10.65
CA LEU A 25 26.94 -15.91 9.20
C LEU A 25 27.80 -17.15 8.96
N ALA A 26 27.47 -17.92 7.94
CA ALA A 26 28.38 -18.90 7.37
C ALA A 26 29.66 -18.16 6.95
N THR A 27 30.82 -18.74 7.23
CA THR A 27 32.12 -18.16 6.87
C THR A 27 32.38 -18.17 5.36
N ASP A 28 31.64 -19.01 4.61
CA ASP A 28 31.80 -19.19 3.17
C ASP A 28 30.45 -18.98 2.45
N PHE A 29 30.43 -18.08 1.47
CA PHE A 29 29.27 -17.86 0.60
C PHE A 29 29.18 -18.95 -0.48
N VAL A 30 27.96 -19.36 -0.81
CA VAL A 30 27.68 -20.37 -1.83
C VAL A 30 27.42 -19.72 -3.18
N GLU A 31 28.21 -20.11 -4.18
CA GLU A 31 28.08 -19.54 -5.52
C GLU A 31 26.80 -20.02 -6.24
N GLN A 32 26.18 -19.12 -6.97
CA GLN A 32 24.94 -19.38 -7.70
C GLN A 32 25.23 -20.06 -9.04
N PRO A 33 24.64 -21.22 -9.32
CA PRO A 33 24.83 -21.91 -10.61
C PRO A 33 24.47 -21.07 -11.83
N PHE A 34 23.49 -20.16 -11.68
CA PHE A 34 23.04 -19.25 -12.75
C PHE A 34 24.16 -18.37 -13.30
N PHE A 35 25.13 -17.98 -12.49
CA PHE A 35 26.23 -17.10 -12.89
C PHE A 35 27.53 -17.85 -13.23
N LYS A 36 27.53 -19.19 -13.23
CA LYS A 36 28.74 -20.00 -13.39
C LYS A 36 29.59 -19.58 -14.60
N ASP A 37 28.96 -19.39 -15.76
CA ASP A 37 29.68 -19.04 -16.99
C ASP A 37 30.24 -17.61 -16.94
N LYS A 38 29.47 -16.66 -16.41
CA LYS A 38 29.92 -15.26 -16.23
C LYS A 38 31.12 -15.15 -15.28
N ILE A 39 31.16 -15.99 -14.25
CA ILE A 39 32.28 -16.05 -13.31
C ILE A 39 33.50 -16.71 -13.98
N ALA A 40 33.30 -17.83 -14.69
CA ALA A 40 34.36 -18.49 -15.41
C ALA A 40 34.99 -17.58 -16.47
N ASN A 41 34.19 -16.74 -17.12
CA ASN A 41 34.62 -15.76 -18.13
C ASN A 41 35.18 -14.46 -17.48
N LYS A 42 35.19 -14.34 -16.14
CA LYS A 42 35.58 -13.12 -15.39
C LYS A 42 34.70 -11.89 -15.69
N GLU A 43 33.47 -12.10 -16.13
CA GLU A 43 32.46 -11.04 -16.32
C GLU A 43 31.81 -10.64 -14.99
N LEU A 44 31.80 -11.55 -14.02
CA LEU A 44 31.36 -11.31 -12.63
C LEU A 44 32.44 -11.81 -11.66
N PRO A 45 32.66 -11.08 -10.52
CA PRO A 45 33.49 -11.58 -9.45
C PRO A 45 32.79 -12.71 -8.66
N PRO A 46 33.52 -13.47 -7.83
CA PRO A 46 32.93 -14.45 -6.92
C PRO A 46 31.88 -13.82 -6.00
N VAL A 47 30.94 -14.62 -5.47
CA VAL A 47 29.82 -14.13 -4.65
C VAL A 47 30.27 -13.36 -3.41
N GLY A 48 31.38 -13.74 -2.78
CA GLY A 48 31.93 -13.04 -1.62
C GLY A 48 32.33 -11.58 -1.90
N ASP A 49 32.67 -11.25 -3.15
CA ASP A 49 33.02 -9.89 -3.60
C ASP A 49 31.79 -9.12 -4.11
N ARG A 50 30.64 -9.80 -4.26
CA ARG A 50 29.39 -9.21 -4.77
C ARG A 50 28.44 -8.79 -3.65
N VAL A 51 28.39 -9.55 -2.55
CA VAL A 51 27.53 -9.24 -1.40
C VAL A 51 28.18 -8.17 -0.53
N PRO A 52 27.40 -7.35 0.21
CA PRO A 52 27.94 -6.44 1.21
C PRO A 52 28.73 -7.19 2.29
N LYS A 53 29.67 -6.54 2.95
CA LYS A 53 30.42 -7.13 4.08
C LYS A 53 29.53 -7.52 5.26
N ALA A 54 28.42 -6.77 5.45
CA ALA A 54 27.36 -7.06 6.42
C ALA A 54 26.03 -7.22 5.67
N PRO A 55 25.80 -8.34 4.96
CA PRO A 55 24.57 -8.57 4.23
C PRO A 55 23.38 -8.69 5.19
N LEU A 56 22.17 -8.50 4.68
CA LEU A 56 20.96 -8.80 5.45
C LEU A 56 20.75 -10.32 5.47
N VAL A 57 20.76 -10.91 6.67
CA VAL A 57 20.56 -12.35 6.83
C VAL A 57 19.08 -12.65 7.00
N SER A 58 18.49 -13.39 6.05
CA SER A 58 17.14 -13.93 6.13
C SER A 58 17.16 -15.24 6.92
N ALA A 59 16.82 -15.15 8.21
CA ALA A 59 16.95 -16.28 9.15
C ALA A 59 16.01 -17.46 8.84
N GLU A 60 14.87 -17.19 8.20
CA GLU A 60 13.87 -18.21 7.85
C GLU A 60 14.10 -18.81 6.46
N ALA A 61 14.93 -18.20 5.62
CA ALA A 61 15.22 -18.66 4.28
C ALA A 61 16.08 -19.93 4.34
N ASN A 62 15.61 -21.00 3.70
CA ASN A 62 16.29 -22.29 3.62
C ASN A 62 15.90 -22.98 2.31
N GLY A 63 16.27 -22.38 1.19
CA GLY A 63 15.90 -22.82 -0.14
C GLY A 63 17.06 -23.33 -0.97
N GLU A 64 16.73 -23.69 -2.19
CA GLU A 64 17.67 -24.16 -3.21
C GLU A 64 17.64 -23.27 -4.43
N TYR A 65 18.78 -23.12 -5.08
CA TYR A 65 18.88 -22.31 -6.29
C TYR A 65 18.23 -22.94 -7.51
N GLY A 66 17.62 -22.09 -8.33
CA GLY A 66 17.22 -22.37 -9.69
C GLY A 66 15.73 -22.32 -9.94
N GLY A 67 15.40 -22.28 -11.21
CA GLY A 67 14.06 -22.27 -11.73
C GLY A 67 13.47 -20.86 -11.92
N ASP A 68 12.50 -20.82 -12.82
CA ASP A 68 11.77 -19.61 -13.18
C ASP A 68 10.37 -19.65 -12.58
N VAL A 69 9.76 -18.49 -12.38
CA VAL A 69 8.36 -18.33 -11.95
C VAL A 69 7.60 -17.53 -13.00
N VAL A 70 6.52 -18.11 -13.52
CA VAL A 70 5.63 -17.46 -14.48
C VAL A 70 4.42 -16.86 -13.74
N THR A 71 4.13 -15.60 -14.04
CA THR A 71 2.94 -14.88 -13.55
C THR A 71 2.29 -14.07 -14.67
N LEU A 72 1.10 -13.52 -14.40
CA LEU A 72 0.35 -12.72 -15.38
C LEU A 72 0.23 -11.26 -14.94
N VAL A 73 0.27 -10.37 -15.93
CA VAL A 73 -0.06 -8.94 -15.76
C VAL A 73 -1.08 -8.51 -16.81
N ALA A 74 -1.98 -7.59 -16.45
CA ALA A 74 -3.06 -7.17 -17.36
C ALA A 74 -2.55 -6.25 -18.49
N ARG A 75 -1.51 -5.48 -18.23
CA ARG A 75 -0.92 -4.51 -19.15
C ARG A 75 0.59 -4.48 -18.99
N ALA A 76 1.32 -4.11 -20.04
CA ALA A 76 2.77 -3.97 -20.00
C ALA A 76 3.27 -3.05 -18.87
N ARG A 77 2.52 -2.01 -18.51
CA ARG A 77 2.84 -1.13 -17.39
C ARG A 77 2.79 -1.83 -16.02
N ASP A 78 2.03 -2.91 -15.89
CA ASP A 78 1.84 -3.59 -14.62
C ASP A 78 3.08 -4.41 -14.20
N ILE A 79 4.10 -4.52 -15.06
CA ILE A 79 5.41 -5.12 -14.70
C ILE A 79 6.08 -4.43 -13.52
N ARG A 80 5.73 -3.17 -13.24
CA ARG A 80 6.19 -2.43 -12.05
C ARG A 80 5.89 -3.14 -10.73
N TYR A 81 4.92 -4.06 -10.69
CA TYR A 81 4.67 -4.88 -9.51
C TYR A 81 5.81 -5.84 -9.16
N ILE A 82 6.85 -5.95 -10.00
CA ILE A 82 8.09 -6.66 -9.63
C ILE A 82 8.68 -6.11 -8.31
N SER A 83 8.48 -4.84 -8.03
CA SER A 83 8.91 -4.21 -6.78
C SER A 83 8.25 -4.79 -5.53
N THR A 84 7.10 -5.48 -5.67
CA THR A 84 6.43 -6.19 -4.56
C THR A 84 6.96 -7.61 -4.39
N PHE A 85 7.62 -8.20 -5.38
CA PHE A 85 8.20 -9.54 -5.27
C PHE A 85 9.42 -9.55 -4.34
N GLY A 86 10.39 -8.68 -4.55
CA GLY A 86 11.54 -8.56 -3.68
C GLY A 86 11.25 -7.76 -2.40
N TYR A 87 10.28 -6.85 -2.47
CA TYR A 87 9.98 -5.88 -1.42
C TYR A 87 11.25 -5.26 -0.84
N THR A 88 12.14 -4.86 -1.75
CA THR A 88 13.43 -4.26 -1.40
C THR A 88 13.23 -2.78 -1.13
N ARG A 89 13.48 -2.33 0.11
CA ARG A 89 13.23 -0.96 0.60
C ARG A 89 14.42 -0.46 1.42
N LEU A 90 14.53 0.83 1.64
CA LEU A 90 15.51 1.37 2.62
C LEU A 90 15.21 0.82 4.01
N VAL A 91 13.96 0.93 4.43
CA VAL A 91 13.34 0.25 5.58
C VAL A 91 12.06 -0.42 5.10
N GLY A 92 11.71 -1.59 5.60
CA GLY A 92 10.52 -2.33 5.22
C GLY A 92 9.76 -2.85 6.45
N TYR A 93 8.52 -3.27 6.25
CA TYR A 93 7.78 -3.99 7.27
C TYR A 93 8.18 -5.47 7.27
N ASP A 94 8.32 -6.04 8.44
CA ASP A 94 8.36 -7.49 8.63
C ASP A 94 6.94 -8.10 8.69
N ARG A 95 6.84 -9.41 8.93
CA ARG A 95 5.56 -10.13 9.02
C ARG A 95 4.69 -9.71 10.23
N ASN A 96 5.30 -9.06 11.23
CA ASN A 96 4.61 -8.50 12.40
C ASN A 96 4.21 -7.04 12.19
N LEU A 97 4.48 -6.48 11.02
CA LEU A 97 4.29 -5.07 10.64
C LEU A 97 5.18 -4.11 11.45
N ASP A 98 6.33 -4.59 11.93
CA ASP A 98 7.37 -3.77 12.52
C ASP A 98 8.34 -3.27 11.46
N LEU A 99 8.78 -2.01 11.58
CA LEU A 99 9.75 -1.43 10.66
C LEU A 99 11.16 -1.99 10.92
N GLN A 100 11.79 -2.49 9.87
CA GLN A 100 13.14 -3.04 9.89
C GLN A 100 14.01 -2.40 8.82
N PRO A 101 15.31 -2.14 9.09
CA PRO A 101 16.28 -1.80 8.05
C PRO A 101 16.41 -2.94 7.04
N ASP A 102 16.51 -2.60 5.72
CA ASP A 102 16.66 -3.57 4.64
C ASP A 102 17.87 -3.24 3.75
N LEU A 103 17.75 -2.32 2.79
CA LEU A 103 18.91 -1.80 2.06
C LEU A 103 19.90 -1.10 2.99
N LEU A 104 19.40 -0.46 4.02
CA LEU A 104 20.22 0.15 5.06
C LEU A 104 20.73 -0.88 6.06
N GLU A 105 21.93 -0.67 6.58
CA GLU A 105 22.45 -1.36 7.74
C GLU A 105 21.76 -0.85 9.02
N LYS A 106 21.53 0.48 9.08
CA LYS A 106 20.83 1.14 10.18
C LYS A 106 19.95 2.29 9.67
N ALA A 107 18.85 2.48 10.37
CA ALA A 107 17.93 3.60 10.19
C ALA A 107 17.58 4.19 11.57
N ASP A 108 18.49 4.98 12.10
CA ASP A 108 18.31 5.60 13.42
C ASP A 108 17.35 6.78 13.32
N SER A 109 16.44 6.91 14.30
CA SER A 109 15.51 8.02 14.43
C SER A 109 15.59 8.64 15.82
N GLU A 110 15.77 9.96 15.88
CA GLU A 110 15.73 10.74 17.11
C GLU A 110 14.46 11.62 17.10
N ASP A 111 13.51 11.33 17.99
CA ASP A 111 12.22 12.06 18.14
C ASP A 111 11.39 12.16 16.85
N ASP A 112 11.50 11.16 15.95
CA ASP A 112 10.92 11.20 14.60
C ASP A 112 11.25 12.51 13.82
N ARG A 113 12.33 13.18 14.16
CA ARG A 113 12.78 14.47 13.61
C ARG A 113 14.13 14.40 12.92
N ILE A 114 15.07 13.62 13.46
CA ILE A 114 16.41 13.44 12.90
C ILE A 114 16.52 11.97 12.50
N PHE A 115 16.73 11.73 11.21
CA PHE A 115 16.87 10.38 10.67
C PHE A 115 18.28 10.22 10.10
N THR A 116 19.04 9.28 10.66
CA THR A 116 20.40 8.96 10.21
C THR A 116 20.40 7.57 9.57
N PHE A 117 20.73 7.51 8.29
CA PHE A 117 20.74 6.29 7.48
C PHE A 117 22.17 5.86 7.20
N THR A 118 22.49 4.62 7.53
CA THR A 118 23.78 4.00 7.25
C THR A 118 23.63 2.91 6.20
N ILE A 119 24.31 3.06 5.08
CA ILE A 119 24.34 2.08 3.98
C ILE A 119 25.23 0.90 4.39
N ARG A 120 24.88 -0.32 3.98
CA ARG A 120 25.70 -1.51 4.19
C ARG A 120 27.07 -1.38 3.53
N GLU A 121 28.13 -1.73 4.24
CA GLU A 121 29.48 -1.64 3.70
C GLU A 121 29.67 -2.57 2.49
N GLY A 122 30.14 -1.99 1.37
CA GLY A 122 30.35 -2.74 0.12
C GLY A 122 29.08 -3.02 -0.67
N HIS A 123 27.95 -2.41 -0.32
CA HIS A 123 26.70 -2.54 -1.12
C HIS A 123 26.89 -1.98 -2.53
N ARG A 124 26.31 -2.67 -3.52
CA ARG A 124 26.46 -2.34 -4.95
C ARG A 124 25.13 -2.34 -5.68
N TRP A 125 25.04 -1.53 -6.72
CA TRP A 125 24.01 -1.61 -7.74
C TRP A 125 24.14 -2.89 -8.57
N SER A 126 23.09 -3.22 -9.33
CA SER A 126 23.05 -4.47 -10.14
C SER A 126 24.11 -4.56 -11.25
N ASP A 127 24.75 -3.46 -11.59
CA ASP A 127 25.89 -3.39 -12.53
C ASP A 127 27.27 -3.47 -11.83
N GLY A 128 27.27 -3.56 -10.50
CA GLY A 128 28.48 -3.66 -9.68
C GLY A 128 29.05 -2.32 -9.21
N HIS A 129 28.48 -1.17 -9.61
CA HIS A 129 28.92 0.12 -9.09
C HIS A 129 28.55 0.26 -7.59
N PRO A 130 29.41 0.85 -6.73
CA PRO A 130 29.10 1.06 -5.32
C PRO A 130 27.81 1.87 -5.11
N PHE A 131 26.97 1.44 -4.16
CA PHE A 131 25.84 2.22 -3.65
C PHE A 131 26.30 3.03 -2.45
N THR A 132 26.25 4.37 -2.54
CA THR A 132 26.87 5.28 -1.57
C THR A 132 25.97 6.46 -1.22
N ALA A 133 26.41 7.29 -0.28
CA ALA A 133 25.76 8.55 0.08
C ALA A 133 25.62 9.52 -1.11
N GLU A 134 26.44 9.36 -2.15
CA GLU A 134 26.37 10.16 -3.38
C GLU A 134 25.05 9.92 -4.15
N ASP A 135 24.49 8.71 -4.09
CA ASP A 135 23.21 8.38 -4.73
C ASP A 135 22.03 9.10 -4.07
N PHE A 136 22.10 9.31 -2.75
CA PHE A 136 21.16 10.14 -1.99
C PHE A 136 21.38 11.64 -2.23
N ARG A 137 22.64 12.10 -2.27
CA ARG A 137 22.97 13.50 -2.59
C ARG A 137 22.46 13.88 -3.98
N TYR A 138 22.71 13.01 -4.97
CA TYR A 138 22.26 13.24 -6.35
C TYR A 138 20.73 13.36 -6.42
N PHE A 139 20.00 12.46 -5.75
CA PHE A 139 18.55 12.61 -5.67
C PHE A 139 18.14 13.93 -5.04
N TRP A 140 18.72 14.27 -3.89
CA TRP A 140 18.31 15.44 -3.12
C TRP A 140 18.63 16.76 -3.82
N GLU A 141 19.89 16.94 -4.23
CA GLU A 141 20.39 18.20 -4.78
C GLU A 141 20.13 18.35 -6.27
N ASP A 142 20.33 17.27 -7.05
CA ASP A 142 20.33 17.36 -8.51
C ASP A 142 18.98 16.97 -9.12
N VAL A 143 18.14 16.20 -8.41
CA VAL A 143 16.81 15.79 -8.92
C VAL A 143 15.68 16.50 -8.17
N ALA A 144 15.54 16.32 -6.85
CA ALA A 144 14.38 16.79 -6.10
C ALA A 144 14.29 18.32 -6.01
N GLN A 145 15.41 19.01 -5.96
CA GLN A 145 15.49 20.49 -5.92
C GLN A 145 15.62 21.12 -7.31
N ASN A 146 15.80 20.34 -8.36
CA ASN A 146 15.91 20.82 -9.72
C ASN A 146 14.51 21.07 -10.31
N LYS A 147 14.22 22.33 -10.66
CA LYS A 147 12.90 22.71 -11.17
C LYS A 147 12.55 22.14 -12.56
N ASP A 148 13.56 21.82 -13.37
CA ASP A 148 13.36 21.19 -14.68
C ASP A 148 12.97 19.70 -14.52
N LEU A 149 13.59 18.99 -13.54
CA LEU A 149 13.34 17.57 -13.25
C LEU A 149 12.15 17.38 -12.32
N SER A 150 12.01 18.22 -11.31
CA SER A 150 10.99 18.17 -10.28
C SER A 150 10.24 19.51 -10.17
N PRO A 151 9.34 19.85 -11.11
CA PRO A 151 8.62 21.12 -11.09
C PRO A 151 7.78 21.33 -9.83
N ALA A 152 7.28 20.24 -9.20
CA ALA A 152 6.56 20.27 -7.95
C ALA A 152 7.47 20.45 -6.72
N GLY A 153 8.79 20.37 -6.90
CA GLY A 153 9.79 20.45 -5.84
C GLY A 153 9.97 19.14 -5.06
N VAL A 154 10.49 19.28 -3.85
CA VAL A 154 10.75 18.16 -2.94
C VAL A 154 9.44 17.44 -2.60
N PRO A 155 9.41 16.09 -2.59
CA PRO A 155 8.21 15.32 -2.26
C PRO A 155 7.61 15.69 -0.90
N GLU A 156 6.29 15.73 -0.82
CA GLU A 156 5.55 16.20 0.37
C GLU A 156 5.90 15.42 1.65
N PHE A 157 6.12 14.10 1.56
CA PHE A 157 6.49 13.29 2.73
C PHE A 157 7.88 13.64 3.31
N MET A 158 8.71 14.36 2.55
CA MET A 158 10.01 14.91 2.97
C MET A 158 9.90 16.35 3.47
N MET A 159 8.69 16.83 3.72
CA MET A 159 8.42 18.18 4.23
C MET A 159 7.55 18.13 5.49
N VAL A 160 7.75 19.09 6.40
CA VAL A 160 6.88 19.36 7.54
C VAL A 160 6.49 20.84 7.50
N ASP A 161 5.21 21.16 7.61
CA ASP A 161 4.67 22.53 7.49
C ASP A 161 5.12 23.26 6.20
N GLY A 162 5.33 22.52 5.12
CA GLY A 162 5.78 23.06 3.83
C GLY A 162 7.27 23.38 3.74
N LYS A 163 8.06 23.04 4.77
CA LYS A 163 9.51 23.14 4.78
C LYS A 163 10.15 21.77 4.55
N PRO A 164 11.06 21.64 3.59
CA PRO A 164 11.81 20.41 3.36
C PRO A 164 12.75 20.11 4.53
N ALA A 165 13.14 18.84 4.68
CA ALA A 165 14.23 18.46 5.56
C ALA A 165 15.53 19.19 5.18
N THR A 166 16.42 19.36 6.15
CA THR A 166 17.85 19.60 5.87
C THR A 166 18.50 18.25 5.61
N PHE A 167 19.29 18.17 4.55
CA PHE A 167 20.01 16.95 4.14
C PHE A 167 21.51 17.15 4.30
N GLU A 168 22.19 16.15 4.86
CA GLU A 168 23.63 16.15 5.08
C GLU A 168 24.24 14.81 4.67
N VAL A 169 25.35 14.85 3.96
CA VAL A 169 26.26 13.71 3.77
C VAL A 169 27.27 13.73 4.92
N ILE A 170 27.14 12.77 5.84
CA ILE A 170 28.05 12.66 6.99
C ILE A 170 29.38 12.00 6.58
N ASN A 171 29.28 10.93 5.77
CA ASN A 171 30.41 10.25 5.16
C ASN A 171 29.93 9.43 3.95
N GLU A 172 30.80 8.66 3.31
CA GLU A 172 30.50 7.88 2.10
C GLU A 172 29.31 6.92 2.25
N ARG A 173 29.01 6.47 3.48
CA ARG A 173 27.95 5.50 3.77
C ARG A 173 26.82 6.06 4.63
N THR A 174 26.91 7.30 5.08
CA THR A 174 25.96 7.83 6.06
C THR A 174 25.40 9.16 5.61
N VAL A 175 24.07 9.24 5.58
CA VAL A 175 23.32 10.47 5.30
C VAL A 175 22.38 10.78 6.45
N ARG A 176 22.00 12.06 6.59
CA ARG A 176 21.08 12.54 7.61
C ARG A 176 20.02 13.46 7.02
N TYR A 177 18.78 13.23 7.44
CA TYR A 177 17.65 14.12 7.19
C TYR A 177 17.19 14.71 8.53
N THR A 178 17.14 16.05 8.63
CA THR A 178 16.69 16.77 9.84
C THR A 178 15.47 17.63 9.49
N PHE A 179 14.38 17.40 10.18
CA PHE A 179 13.16 18.19 10.05
C PHE A 179 13.07 19.22 11.19
N ASP A 180 12.34 20.33 10.96
CA ASP A 180 12.11 21.37 12.01
C ASP A 180 11.25 20.83 13.16
N LYS A 181 10.33 19.91 12.86
CA LYS A 181 9.42 19.24 13.81
C LYS A 181 9.39 17.72 13.50
N PRO A 182 8.79 16.89 14.38
CA PRO A 182 8.62 15.46 14.09
C PRO A 182 7.96 15.22 12.73
N ASN A 183 8.43 14.18 12.03
CA ASN A 183 7.83 13.64 10.81
C ASN A 183 7.62 12.12 10.97
N PRO A 184 6.67 11.69 11.81
CA PRO A 184 6.48 10.26 12.14
C PRO A 184 6.06 9.43 10.94
N ARG A 185 5.58 10.04 9.84
CA ARG A 185 5.24 9.34 8.61
C ARG A 185 6.44 9.00 7.72
N PHE A 186 7.64 9.54 8.01
CA PHE A 186 8.79 9.43 7.10
C PHE A 186 9.23 7.98 6.88
N LEU A 187 9.53 7.23 7.94
CA LEU A 187 9.91 5.82 7.81
C LEU A 187 8.77 4.92 7.30
N PRO A 188 7.52 5.02 7.80
CA PRO A 188 6.38 4.29 7.23
C PRO A 188 6.20 4.52 5.73
N TYR A 189 6.42 5.74 5.25
CA TYR A 189 6.31 6.04 3.82
C TYR A 189 7.42 5.36 3.00
N LEU A 190 8.65 5.25 3.54
CA LEU A 190 9.76 4.52 2.89
C LEU A 190 9.50 3.01 2.84
N ALA A 191 8.70 2.47 3.77
CA ALA A 191 8.30 1.07 3.83
C ALA A 191 7.06 0.75 2.97
N GLY A 192 6.49 1.72 2.31
CA GLY A 192 5.28 1.56 1.49
C GLY A 192 5.44 0.56 0.33
N PRO A 193 4.32 0.17 -0.31
CA PRO A 193 4.32 -0.82 -1.39
C PRO A 193 5.06 -0.32 -2.65
N VAL A 194 5.18 0.98 -2.83
CA VAL A 194 5.99 1.60 -3.88
C VAL A 194 7.20 2.27 -3.22
N ASP A 195 8.40 1.89 -3.65
CA ASP A 195 9.61 2.58 -3.22
C ASP A 195 9.54 4.06 -3.66
N PRO A 196 9.54 5.03 -2.73
CA PRO A 196 9.52 6.44 -3.10
C PRO A 196 10.81 6.86 -3.80
N GLY A 197 11.90 6.09 -3.64
CA GLY A 197 13.19 6.30 -4.28
C GLY A 197 13.81 7.64 -3.89
N ILE A 198 14.28 7.77 -2.65
CA ILE A 198 15.03 8.97 -2.19
C ILE A 198 16.54 8.86 -2.49
N TYR A 199 16.90 8.05 -3.45
CA TYR A 199 18.23 7.79 -3.99
C TYR A 199 18.12 7.48 -5.48
N ARG A 200 19.21 7.61 -6.23
CA ARG A 200 19.27 7.32 -7.67
C ARG A 200 20.63 6.78 -8.04
N PRO A 201 20.75 5.93 -9.09
CA PRO A 201 22.05 5.50 -9.61
C PRO A 201 22.76 6.69 -10.25
N ALA A 202 23.44 7.48 -9.42
CA ALA A 202 24.09 8.74 -9.83
C ALA A 202 25.09 8.52 -10.98
N HIS A 203 25.88 7.44 -10.94
CA HIS A 203 26.85 7.08 -11.98
C HIS A 203 26.20 6.86 -13.35
N TYR A 204 24.97 6.32 -13.38
CA TYR A 204 24.19 6.12 -14.60
C TYR A 204 23.49 7.41 -15.05
N LEU A 205 22.81 8.12 -14.15
CA LEU A 205 21.95 9.25 -14.54
C LEU A 205 22.71 10.55 -14.83
N ARG A 206 23.92 10.74 -14.29
CA ARG A 206 24.74 11.92 -14.57
C ARG A 206 25.00 12.16 -16.05
N GLN A 207 25.16 11.12 -16.86
CA GLN A 207 25.36 11.23 -18.29
C GLN A 207 24.16 11.87 -19.03
N PHE A 208 22.99 11.91 -18.39
CA PHE A 208 21.75 12.48 -18.93
C PHE A 208 21.32 13.77 -18.24
N HIS A 209 22.17 14.32 -17.34
CA HIS A 209 21.87 15.52 -16.56
C HIS A 209 22.68 16.71 -17.03
N ALA A 210 22.00 17.86 -17.33
CA ALA A 210 22.64 19.06 -17.91
C ALA A 210 23.71 19.71 -17.02
N LYS A 211 23.81 19.36 -15.73
CA LYS A 211 24.92 19.78 -14.83
C LYS A 211 26.23 19.06 -15.15
N TYR A 212 26.16 17.84 -15.69
CA TYR A 212 27.31 16.95 -15.87
C TYR A 212 27.64 16.63 -17.31
N ALA A 213 26.69 16.85 -18.24
CA ALA A 213 26.84 16.58 -19.65
C ALA A 213 26.44 17.81 -20.48
N ASP A 214 26.86 17.84 -21.75
CA ASP A 214 26.55 18.91 -22.70
C ASP A 214 25.04 18.99 -22.94
N LYS A 215 24.42 20.08 -22.50
CA LYS A 215 22.97 20.29 -22.60
C LYS A 215 22.46 20.26 -24.04
N ALA A 216 23.22 20.79 -25.00
CA ALA A 216 22.80 20.82 -26.40
C ALA A 216 22.72 19.40 -26.98
N LYS A 217 23.72 18.55 -26.66
CA LYS A 217 23.71 17.12 -27.03
C LYS A 217 22.57 16.36 -26.35
N LEU A 218 22.25 16.66 -25.10
CA LEU A 218 21.14 16.07 -24.39
C LEU A 218 19.79 16.47 -25.00
N ASP A 219 19.61 17.73 -25.38
CA ASP A 219 18.39 18.20 -26.04
C ASP A 219 18.25 17.61 -27.45
N GLU A 220 19.34 17.38 -28.16
CA GLU A 220 19.36 16.65 -29.44
C GLU A 220 18.95 15.17 -29.25
N ALA A 221 19.53 14.49 -28.26
CA ALA A 221 19.18 13.10 -27.91
C ALA A 221 17.71 12.98 -27.47
N ALA A 222 17.20 13.95 -26.71
CA ALA A 222 15.79 14.02 -26.34
C ALA A 222 14.89 14.16 -27.58
N LYS A 223 15.24 15.08 -28.49
CA LYS A 223 14.49 15.29 -29.74
C LYS A 223 14.46 14.03 -30.63
N ALA A 224 15.58 13.29 -30.73
CA ALA A 224 15.64 12.04 -31.45
C ALA A 224 14.65 11.00 -30.89
N GLN A 225 14.35 11.05 -29.59
CA GLN A 225 13.37 10.21 -28.92
C GLN A 225 11.96 10.86 -28.82
N LYS A 226 11.70 11.96 -29.55
CA LYS A 226 10.44 12.71 -29.54
C LYS A 226 10.08 13.28 -28.15
N LEU A 227 11.09 13.57 -27.34
CA LEU A 227 10.95 14.22 -26.03
C LEU A 227 11.20 15.74 -26.15
N LYS A 228 10.62 16.50 -25.20
CA LYS A 228 10.61 17.96 -25.27
C LYS A 228 11.93 18.61 -24.80
N SER A 229 12.69 17.96 -23.95
CA SER A 229 13.90 18.51 -23.32
C SER A 229 14.81 17.44 -22.74
N TRP A 230 16.02 17.81 -22.36
CA TRP A 230 16.94 16.97 -21.61
C TRP A 230 16.30 16.43 -20.31
N ALA A 231 15.52 17.27 -19.61
CA ALA A 231 14.85 16.86 -18.39
C ALA A 231 13.80 15.77 -18.63
N ALA A 232 13.07 15.84 -19.75
CA ALA A 232 12.16 14.78 -20.15
C ALA A 232 12.91 13.48 -20.51
N LEU A 233 14.12 13.58 -21.08
CA LEU A 233 14.99 12.43 -21.34
C LEU A 233 15.48 11.81 -20.05
N HIS A 234 16.01 12.64 -19.13
CA HIS A 234 16.45 12.18 -17.80
C HIS A 234 15.32 11.46 -17.05
N ASN A 235 14.14 12.10 -16.92
CA ASN A 235 12.99 11.52 -16.22
C ASN A 235 12.44 10.25 -16.88
N ARG A 236 12.65 10.05 -18.18
CA ARG A 236 12.30 8.80 -18.86
C ARG A 236 13.30 7.68 -18.56
N LEU A 237 14.56 8.02 -18.33
CA LEU A 237 15.64 7.07 -18.05
C LEU A 237 15.77 6.76 -16.55
N ASP A 238 15.30 7.69 -15.67
CA ASP A 238 15.06 7.48 -14.24
C ASP A 238 13.75 6.69 -14.05
N ASP A 239 13.84 5.37 -14.15
CA ASP A 239 12.71 4.46 -14.28
C ASP A 239 12.55 3.49 -13.08
N MET A 240 13.17 3.83 -11.95
CA MET A 240 13.18 2.99 -10.73
C MET A 240 11.80 2.53 -10.25
N LYS A 241 10.72 3.23 -10.65
CA LYS A 241 9.34 2.90 -10.24
C LYS A 241 8.59 2.04 -11.24
N GLU A 242 8.86 2.17 -12.53
CA GLU A 242 8.12 1.47 -13.59
C GLU A 242 8.85 0.20 -14.06
N HIS A 243 10.16 0.10 -13.85
CA HIS A 243 11.01 -1.06 -14.20
C HIS A 243 10.95 -1.46 -15.68
N THR A 244 10.89 -0.48 -16.58
CA THR A 244 10.79 -0.70 -18.03
C THR A 244 12.12 -0.50 -18.75
N ASN A 245 13.14 0.06 -18.04
CA ASN A 245 14.46 0.37 -18.57
C ASN A 245 15.51 -0.67 -18.14
N PRO A 246 15.91 -1.63 -19.00
CA PRO A 246 16.89 -2.66 -18.64
C PRO A 246 18.32 -2.13 -18.47
N ASP A 247 18.61 -0.89 -18.91
CA ASP A 247 19.95 -0.29 -18.78
C ASP A 247 20.14 0.43 -17.45
N GLU A 248 19.04 0.74 -16.73
CA GLU A 248 19.15 1.37 -15.42
C GLU A 248 19.53 0.35 -14.35
N PRO A 249 20.61 0.61 -13.59
CA PRO A 249 20.98 -0.22 -12.45
C PRO A 249 19.92 -0.18 -11.35
N VAL A 250 19.66 -1.32 -10.71
CA VAL A 250 18.66 -1.46 -9.64
C VAL A 250 19.26 -2.08 -8.39
N LEU A 251 18.61 -1.86 -7.23
CA LEU A 251 18.90 -2.55 -5.97
C LEU A 251 17.89 -3.68 -5.68
N GLN A 252 16.89 -3.85 -6.55
CA GLN A 252 15.84 -4.89 -6.43
C GLN A 252 16.43 -6.29 -6.64
N ALA A 253 15.71 -7.31 -6.13
CA ALA A 253 16.11 -8.71 -6.26
C ALA A 253 16.21 -9.21 -7.71
N TRP A 254 15.38 -8.65 -8.59
CA TRP A 254 15.38 -8.93 -10.03
C TRP A 254 15.40 -7.64 -10.84
N ARG A 255 16.01 -7.69 -12.03
CA ARG A 255 16.09 -6.61 -13.00
C ARG A 255 15.47 -7.03 -14.33
N VAL A 256 14.76 -6.15 -14.99
CA VAL A 256 14.21 -6.40 -16.33
C VAL A 256 15.36 -6.58 -17.35
N THR A 257 15.16 -7.46 -18.31
CA THR A 257 16.18 -7.74 -19.36
C THR A 257 15.73 -7.36 -20.77
N ASN A 258 14.44 -7.10 -20.97
CA ASN A 258 13.89 -6.73 -22.27
C ASN A 258 12.98 -5.50 -22.18
N ARG A 259 12.80 -4.81 -23.30
CA ARG A 259 12.04 -3.56 -23.41
C ARG A 259 10.66 -3.79 -24.01
N ALA A 260 9.74 -2.86 -23.71
CA ALA A 260 8.49 -2.72 -24.46
C ALA A 260 8.76 -2.21 -25.90
N PRO A 261 7.89 -2.58 -26.89
CA PRO A 261 6.70 -3.41 -26.75
C PRO A 261 7.03 -4.92 -26.64
N ALA A 262 6.44 -5.58 -25.64
CA ALA A 262 6.58 -7.02 -25.45
C ALA A 262 5.31 -7.56 -24.78
N ASN A 263 4.97 -8.83 -25.08
CA ASN A 263 3.90 -9.57 -24.38
C ASN A 263 4.45 -10.46 -23.26
N ARG A 264 5.78 -10.59 -23.18
CA ARG A 264 6.50 -11.31 -22.15
C ARG A 264 7.66 -10.46 -21.68
N PHE A 265 7.72 -10.22 -20.37
CA PHE A 265 8.84 -9.54 -19.72
C PHE A 265 9.59 -10.52 -18.84
N VAL A 266 10.92 -10.49 -18.96
CA VAL A 266 11.82 -11.38 -18.23
C VAL A 266 12.62 -10.53 -17.24
N PHE A 267 12.57 -10.93 -15.99
CA PHE A 267 13.35 -10.33 -14.91
C PHE A 267 14.35 -11.38 -14.44
N GLU A 268 15.64 -11.08 -14.56
CA GLU A 268 16.72 -11.93 -14.08
C GLU A 268 17.19 -11.49 -12.71
N ARG A 269 17.67 -12.43 -11.91
CA ARG A 269 18.21 -12.16 -10.59
C ARG A 269 19.35 -11.15 -10.62
N ASN A 270 19.37 -10.28 -9.61
CA ASN A 270 20.43 -9.28 -9.43
C ASN A 270 21.69 -9.96 -8.86
N PRO A 271 22.85 -9.92 -9.56
CA PRO A 271 24.07 -10.56 -9.09
C PRO A 271 24.65 -9.92 -7.81
N TYR A 272 24.28 -8.67 -7.50
CA TYR A 272 24.80 -7.92 -6.36
C TYR A 272 23.73 -7.71 -5.26
N TYR A 273 22.71 -8.57 -5.21
CA TYR A 273 21.64 -8.44 -4.23
C TYR A 273 22.17 -8.64 -2.80
N HIS A 274 21.70 -7.83 -1.86
CA HIS A 274 22.29 -7.67 -0.53
C HIS A 274 21.84 -8.69 0.52
N ARG A 275 20.86 -9.55 0.21
CA ARG A 275 20.32 -10.52 1.17
C ARG A 275 20.97 -11.89 0.97
N VAL A 276 21.18 -12.57 2.11
CA VAL A 276 21.68 -13.97 2.15
C VAL A 276 20.86 -14.77 3.14
N ASP A 277 20.88 -16.11 3.02
CA ASP A 277 20.37 -17.00 4.07
C ASP A 277 21.45 -17.31 5.11
N THR A 278 21.08 -18.10 6.14
CA THR A 278 22.01 -18.52 7.19
C THR A 278 23.07 -19.50 6.73
N HIS A 279 22.93 -20.08 5.53
CA HIS A 279 23.87 -21.02 4.92
C HIS A 279 24.83 -20.37 3.90
N GLY A 280 24.74 -19.04 3.74
CA GLY A 280 25.58 -18.29 2.82
C GLY A 280 25.09 -18.27 1.37
N HIS A 281 23.85 -18.69 1.10
CA HIS A 281 23.26 -18.52 -0.23
C HIS A 281 22.80 -17.08 -0.43
N GLN A 282 23.29 -16.42 -1.48
CA GLN A 282 22.80 -15.10 -1.87
C GLN A 282 21.40 -15.21 -2.49
N LEU A 283 20.41 -14.48 -1.95
CA LEU A 283 19.05 -14.43 -2.52
C LEU A 283 19.03 -13.61 -3.85
N PRO A 284 17.95 -13.70 -4.63
CA PRO A 284 16.85 -14.67 -4.54
C PRO A 284 17.30 -16.09 -4.92
N TYR A 285 16.56 -17.12 -4.51
CA TYR A 285 16.82 -18.48 -4.97
C TYR A 285 16.39 -18.70 -6.42
N LEU A 286 15.29 -18.07 -6.85
CA LEU A 286 14.73 -18.15 -8.20
C LEU A 286 15.61 -17.40 -9.20
N ASP A 287 15.83 -18.00 -10.38
CA ASP A 287 16.66 -17.42 -11.44
C ASP A 287 15.94 -16.28 -12.15
N ARG A 288 14.65 -16.45 -12.48
CA ARG A 288 13.86 -15.48 -13.23
C ARG A 288 12.42 -15.37 -12.71
N ILE A 289 11.87 -14.17 -12.84
CA ILE A 289 10.43 -13.92 -12.81
C ILE A 289 10.00 -13.56 -14.24
N ILE A 290 9.03 -14.30 -14.78
CA ILE A 290 8.49 -14.11 -16.12
C ILE A 290 7.07 -13.55 -15.98
N MET A 291 6.83 -12.37 -16.54
CA MET A 291 5.52 -11.71 -16.52
C MET A 291 4.92 -11.72 -17.93
N ASP A 292 3.87 -12.52 -18.13
CA ASP A 292 3.14 -12.57 -19.40
C ASP A 292 1.96 -11.59 -19.38
N VAL A 293 1.86 -10.78 -20.43
CA VAL A 293 0.74 -9.85 -20.62
C VAL A 293 -0.47 -10.61 -21.14
N SER A 294 -1.56 -10.57 -20.43
CA SER A 294 -2.82 -11.23 -20.80
C SER A 294 -4.04 -10.39 -20.39
N SER A 295 -5.18 -10.56 -21.05
CA SER A 295 -6.42 -9.94 -20.59
C SER A 295 -6.77 -10.42 -19.18
N GLY A 296 -7.12 -9.49 -18.27
CA GLY A 296 -7.47 -9.82 -16.88
C GLY A 296 -8.61 -10.84 -16.76
N GLY A 297 -9.60 -10.79 -17.67
CA GLY A 297 -10.69 -11.76 -17.69
C GLY A 297 -10.28 -13.22 -18.01
N LEU A 298 -9.03 -13.44 -18.45
CA LEU A 298 -8.48 -14.77 -18.72
C LEU A 298 -7.62 -15.32 -17.58
N PHE A 299 -7.33 -14.55 -16.54
CA PHE A 299 -6.38 -14.94 -15.49
C PHE A 299 -6.78 -16.22 -14.77
N ALA A 300 -8.03 -16.31 -14.32
CA ALA A 300 -8.53 -17.50 -13.65
C ALA A 300 -8.53 -18.74 -14.57
N ALA A 301 -8.88 -18.57 -15.84
CA ALA A 301 -8.86 -19.67 -16.83
C ALA A 301 -7.43 -20.15 -17.10
N LYS A 302 -6.47 -19.24 -17.26
CA LYS A 302 -5.05 -19.57 -17.46
C LYS A 302 -4.44 -20.24 -16.23
N ALA A 303 -4.77 -19.76 -15.03
CA ALA A 303 -4.37 -20.42 -13.80
C ALA A 303 -4.96 -21.83 -13.68
N ASN A 304 -6.26 -21.98 -14.00
CA ASN A 304 -6.93 -23.30 -14.04
C ASN A 304 -6.28 -24.25 -15.08
N ALA A 305 -5.74 -23.73 -16.18
CA ALA A 305 -5.02 -24.50 -17.19
C ALA A 305 -3.55 -24.80 -16.82
N GLY A 306 -3.06 -24.33 -15.66
CA GLY A 306 -1.69 -24.54 -15.20
C GLY A 306 -0.64 -23.69 -15.92
N GLU A 307 -1.03 -22.59 -16.56
CA GLU A 307 -0.10 -21.70 -17.30
C GLU A 307 0.70 -20.75 -16.39
N VAL A 308 0.46 -20.77 -15.08
CA VAL A 308 1.11 -19.89 -14.10
C VAL A 308 1.69 -20.70 -12.94
N ASP A 309 2.73 -20.16 -12.31
CA ASP A 309 3.36 -20.74 -11.11
C ASP A 309 2.98 -19.98 -9.85
N LEU A 310 2.84 -18.67 -9.97
CA LEU A 310 2.42 -17.78 -8.88
C LEU A 310 1.48 -16.71 -9.45
N LEU A 311 0.24 -16.65 -8.94
CA LEU A 311 -0.71 -15.60 -9.32
C LEU A 311 -1.44 -15.11 -8.05
N PHE A 312 -1.26 -13.84 -7.72
CA PHE A 312 -1.84 -13.23 -6.50
C PHE A 312 -2.64 -11.95 -6.79
N ARG A 313 -2.76 -11.56 -8.07
CA ARG A 313 -3.43 -10.33 -8.48
C ARG A 313 -4.25 -10.56 -9.75
N GLY A 314 -5.33 -9.79 -9.91
CA GLY A 314 -6.22 -9.89 -11.08
C GLY A 314 -7.17 -11.10 -11.06
N ILE A 315 -7.25 -11.78 -9.94
CA ILE A 315 -8.24 -12.81 -9.59
C ILE A 315 -8.91 -12.41 -8.28
N SER A 316 -10.13 -12.89 -8.07
CA SER A 316 -10.98 -12.47 -6.96
C SER A 316 -11.69 -13.66 -6.31
N MET A 317 -12.46 -13.41 -5.27
CA MET A 317 -13.21 -14.44 -4.56
C MET A 317 -14.19 -15.20 -5.47
N SER A 318 -14.77 -14.54 -6.47
CA SER A 318 -15.67 -15.18 -7.44
C SER A 318 -14.97 -16.22 -8.34
N ASP A 319 -13.63 -16.15 -8.45
CA ASP A 319 -12.84 -17.09 -9.25
C ASP A 319 -12.47 -18.36 -8.49
N ILE A 320 -12.70 -18.41 -7.15
CA ILE A 320 -12.31 -19.56 -6.31
C ILE A 320 -12.85 -20.89 -6.85
N PRO A 321 -14.11 -21.02 -7.29
CA PRO A 321 -14.61 -22.30 -7.78
C PRO A 321 -13.82 -22.85 -8.97
N ILE A 322 -13.55 -22.03 -9.99
CA ILE A 322 -12.78 -22.45 -11.16
C ILE A 322 -11.32 -22.73 -10.80
N LEU A 323 -10.72 -21.95 -9.90
CA LEU A 323 -9.35 -22.18 -9.44
C LEU A 323 -9.21 -23.49 -8.66
N LYS A 324 -10.17 -23.78 -7.77
CA LYS A 324 -10.19 -25.05 -7.02
C LYS A 324 -10.40 -26.28 -7.91
N GLN A 325 -11.13 -26.14 -9.01
CA GLN A 325 -11.34 -27.23 -9.96
C GLN A 325 -10.05 -27.70 -10.63
N GLY A 326 -9.13 -26.79 -10.96
CA GLY A 326 -7.88 -27.10 -11.65
C GLY A 326 -6.74 -27.60 -10.76
N GLU A 327 -6.83 -27.44 -9.43
CA GLU A 327 -5.71 -27.70 -8.49
C GLU A 327 -5.07 -29.07 -8.68
N LYS A 328 -5.89 -30.13 -8.74
CA LYS A 328 -5.38 -31.51 -8.84
C LYS A 328 -4.81 -31.82 -10.22
N ALA A 329 -5.43 -31.31 -11.26
CA ALA A 329 -5.04 -31.62 -12.65
C ALA A 329 -3.73 -30.90 -13.03
N HIS A 330 -3.45 -29.75 -12.46
CA HIS A 330 -2.34 -28.89 -12.84
C HIS A 330 -1.35 -28.59 -11.70
N ASP A 331 -1.37 -29.40 -10.63
CA ASP A 331 -0.41 -29.41 -9.54
C ASP A 331 -0.15 -28.04 -8.90
N TYR A 332 -1.21 -27.32 -8.55
CA TYR A 332 -1.13 -26.07 -7.79
C TYR A 332 -2.09 -26.07 -6.60
N THR A 333 -1.91 -25.13 -5.69
CA THR A 333 -2.82 -24.86 -4.57
C THR A 333 -3.31 -23.41 -4.65
N THR A 334 -4.60 -23.21 -4.41
CA THR A 334 -5.20 -21.89 -4.23
C THR A 334 -5.26 -21.58 -2.74
N LEU A 335 -4.33 -20.76 -2.25
CA LEU A 335 -4.37 -20.20 -0.89
C LEU A 335 -5.44 -19.13 -0.84
N LEU A 336 -6.08 -18.98 0.31
CA LEU A 336 -7.14 -18.01 0.54
C LEU A 336 -6.74 -17.09 1.69
N TRP A 337 -6.32 -15.86 1.37
CA TRP A 337 -5.87 -14.90 2.36
C TRP A 337 -6.90 -13.79 2.56
N PRO A 338 -7.24 -13.43 3.83
CA PRO A 338 -8.10 -12.28 4.07
C PRO A 338 -7.53 -11.01 3.44
N TYR A 339 -8.35 -10.30 2.67
CA TYR A 339 -8.00 -8.96 2.20
C TYR A 339 -8.15 -7.99 3.37
N ALA A 340 -7.06 -7.31 3.73
CA ALA A 340 -7.04 -6.37 4.86
C ALA A 340 -7.63 -5.01 4.44
N ARG A 341 -8.94 -5.01 4.24
CA ARG A 341 -9.74 -3.84 3.88
C ARG A 341 -10.86 -3.62 4.89
N GLY A 342 -11.20 -2.36 5.18
CA GLY A 342 -12.22 -2.02 6.18
C GLY A 342 -13.62 -2.55 5.86
N SER A 343 -13.97 -2.58 4.58
CA SER A 343 -15.20 -3.17 4.03
C SER A 343 -15.02 -3.45 2.54
N GLU A 344 -15.60 -4.52 2.01
CA GLU A 344 -15.58 -4.79 0.56
C GLU A 344 -16.45 -3.81 -0.21
N LEU A 345 -17.57 -3.44 0.38
CA LEU A 345 -18.45 -2.40 -0.07
C LEU A 345 -18.72 -1.44 1.09
N ALA A 346 -18.40 -0.18 0.91
CA ALA A 346 -18.77 0.91 1.81
C ALA A 346 -19.55 1.98 1.06
N LEU A 347 -20.54 2.56 1.74
CA LEU A 347 -21.31 3.69 1.25
C LEU A 347 -20.79 4.97 1.91
N TYR A 348 -20.58 5.98 1.09
CA TYR A 348 -20.05 7.28 1.47
C TYR A 348 -21.07 8.39 1.22
N PRO A 349 -21.95 8.72 2.21
CA PRO A 349 -22.81 9.89 2.11
C PRO A 349 -21.97 11.15 1.95
N ASN A 350 -22.19 11.94 0.89
CA ASN A 350 -21.41 13.13 0.61
C ASN A 350 -21.86 14.30 1.51
N LEU A 351 -21.06 14.63 2.54
CA LEU A 351 -21.35 15.72 3.49
C LEU A 351 -21.20 17.11 2.86
N ASN A 352 -20.59 17.19 1.67
CA ASN A 352 -20.44 18.40 0.88
C ASN A 352 -21.40 18.45 -0.35
N ALA A 353 -22.49 17.67 -0.32
CA ALA A 353 -23.46 17.69 -1.40
C ALA A 353 -23.99 19.11 -1.67
N LYS A 354 -24.13 19.48 -2.95
CA LYS A 354 -24.67 20.79 -3.36
C LYS A 354 -26.17 20.92 -3.12
N ASP A 355 -26.91 19.82 -3.22
CA ASP A 355 -28.33 19.81 -2.87
C ASP A 355 -28.50 20.03 -1.37
N PRO A 356 -29.15 21.11 -0.95
CA PRO A 356 -29.20 21.48 0.48
C PRO A 356 -29.98 20.49 1.33
N VAL A 357 -30.97 19.81 0.77
CA VAL A 357 -31.77 18.82 1.52
C VAL A 357 -30.92 17.57 1.77
N TRP A 358 -30.29 17.05 0.72
CA TRP A 358 -29.38 15.90 0.87
C TRP A 358 -28.16 16.23 1.71
N ARG A 359 -27.62 17.44 1.62
CA ARG A 359 -26.51 17.90 2.46
C ARG A 359 -26.91 17.88 3.95
N ALA A 360 -28.10 18.38 4.28
CA ALA A 360 -28.59 18.39 5.66
C ALA A 360 -28.77 16.96 6.20
N LEU A 361 -29.36 16.06 5.39
CA LEU A 361 -29.56 14.66 5.76
C LEU A 361 -28.22 13.92 5.90
N ASN A 362 -27.33 14.03 4.91
CA ASN A 362 -26.02 13.37 4.96
C ASN A 362 -25.19 13.81 6.18
N ARG A 363 -25.39 15.02 6.68
CA ARG A 363 -24.71 15.56 7.87
C ARG A 363 -25.35 15.12 9.20
N ASP A 364 -26.60 14.66 9.22
CA ASP A 364 -27.25 14.15 10.42
C ASP A 364 -26.78 12.70 10.72
N PRO A 365 -26.12 12.43 11.86
CA PRO A 365 -25.65 11.09 12.19
C PRO A 365 -26.80 10.08 12.36
N ARG A 366 -28.01 10.53 12.75
CA ARG A 366 -29.20 9.66 12.88
C ARG A 366 -29.62 9.13 11.52
N TYR A 367 -29.53 9.95 10.47
CA TYR A 367 -29.77 9.54 9.09
C TYR A 367 -28.79 8.44 8.65
N ARG A 368 -27.49 8.64 8.85
CA ARG A 368 -26.47 7.66 8.46
C ARG A 368 -26.60 6.35 9.26
N ARG A 369 -26.92 6.44 10.56
CA ARG A 369 -27.20 5.26 11.40
C ARG A 369 -28.45 4.52 10.94
N ALA A 370 -29.52 5.23 10.57
CA ALA A 370 -30.72 4.62 10.03
C ALA A 370 -30.46 3.81 8.77
N LEU A 371 -29.71 4.39 7.81
CA LEU A 371 -29.30 3.67 6.60
C LEU A 371 -28.47 2.44 6.93
N SER A 372 -27.60 2.50 7.94
CA SER A 372 -26.76 1.39 8.38
C SER A 372 -27.58 0.27 9.03
N HIS A 373 -28.53 0.59 9.93
CA HIS A 373 -29.42 -0.39 10.57
C HIS A 373 -30.36 -1.06 9.57
N ALA A 374 -30.65 -0.42 8.45
CA ALA A 374 -31.49 -0.98 7.39
C ALA A 374 -30.75 -1.96 6.46
N ILE A 375 -29.48 -2.28 6.69
CA ILE A 375 -28.71 -3.22 5.84
C ILE A 375 -28.58 -4.58 6.51
N ASP A 376 -29.14 -5.64 5.88
CA ASP A 376 -28.90 -7.03 6.28
C ASP A 376 -27.52 -7.51 5.78
N ARG A 377 -26.51 -7.29 6.61
CA ARG A 377 -25.11 -7.67 6.33
C ARG A 377 -24.92 -9.17 6.25
N LYS A 378 -25.71 -9.94 7.00
CA LYS A 378 -25.66 -11.40 7.00
C LYS A 378 -26.07 -11.95 5.63
N THR A 379 -27.15 -11.42 5.07
CA THR A 379 -27.57 -11.80 3.72
C THR A 379 -26.55 -11.40 2.67
N LEU A 380 -25.97 -10.18 2.75
CA LEU A 380 -24.87 -9.77 1.88
C LEU A 380 -23.65 -10.69 2.00
N ASN A 381 -23.25 -11.05 3.21
CA ASN A 381 -22.13 -11.97 3.47
C ASN A 381 -22.37 -13.34 2.83
N ASN A 382 -23.56 -13.90 3.02
CA ASN A 382 -23.92 -15.21 2.45
C ASN A 382 -23.92 -15.19 0.92
N VAL A 383 -24.48 -14.15 0.31
CA VAL A 383 -24.63 -14.05 -1.15
C VAL A 383 -23.29 -13.78 -1.84
N PHE A 384 -22.49 -12.83 -1.34
CA PHE A 384 -21.30 -12.34 -2.04
C PHE A 384 -19.99 -12.91 -1.51
N LEU A 385 -19.94 -13.32 -0.23
CA LEU A 385 -18.73 -13.85 0.41
C LEU A 385 -18.91 -15.27 0.97
N PHE A 386 -19.95 -15.99 0.55
CA PHE A 386 -20.24 -17.38 0.96
C PHE A 386 -20.30 -17.58 2.49
N GLY A 387 -20.64 -16.53 3.24
CA GLY A 387 -20.65 -16.52 4.70
C GLY A 387 -19.25 -16.47 5.35
N LEU A 388 -18.18 -16.24 4.57
CA LEU A 388 -16.80 -16.23 5.04
C LEU A 388 -16.29 -14.83 5.42
N GLY A 389 -17.06 -13.78 5.15
CA GLY A 389 -16.70 -12.42 5.48
C GLY A 389 -17.00 -12.05 6.94
N ILE A 390 -16.58 -10.86 7.34
CA ILE A 390 -16.76 -10.27 8.66
C ILE A 390 -17.73 -9.10 8.55
N GLU A 391 -18.93 -9.25 9.10
CA GLU A 391 -19.98 -8.24 9.07
C GLU A 391 -19.65 -7.04 9.96
N GLY A 392 -20.03 -5.83 9.53
CA GLY A 392 -19.88 -4.66 10.40
C GLY A 392 -19.54 -3.36 9.67
N ASN A 393 -19.04 -2.42 10.45
CA ASN A 393 -18.64 -1.10 9.98
C ASN A 393 -17.38 -1.14 9.11
N ASN A 394 -17.18 -0.08 8.34
CA ASN A 394 -15.93 0.22 7.67
C ASN A 394 -14.89 0.68 8.70
N THR A 395 -14.09 -0.25 9.19
CA THR A 395 -13.11 -0.05 10.27
C THR A 395 -11.99 -1.08 10.20
N VAL A 396 -11.01 -1.00 11.10
CA VAL A 396 -9.86 -1.93 11.16
C VAL A 396 -10.29 -3.35 11.49
N MET A 397 -9.56 -4.34 10.97
CA MET A 397 -9.76 -5.77 11.20
C MET A 397 -9.18 -6.20 12.55
N GLU A 398 -9.60 -7.39 13.03
CA GLU A 398 -9.15 -7.95 14.32
C GLU A 398 -7.63 -8.19 14.39
N GLN A 399 -6.98 -8.38 13.25
CA GLN A 399 -5.53 -8.57 13.15
C GLN A 399 -4.74 -7.29 13.44
N SER A 400 -5.38 -6.12 13.40
CA SER A 400 -4.74 -4.87 13.81
C SER A 400 -4.62 -4.80 15.33
N PRO A 401 -3.46 -4.38 15.89
CA PRO A 401 -3.32 -4.11 17.32
C PRO A 401 -4.18 -2.92 17.81
N LEU A 402 -4.81 -2.19 16.88
CA LEU A 402 -5.73 -1.08 17.14
C LEU A 402 -7.21 -1.50 17.06
N SER A 403 -7.48 -2.80 16.92
CA SER A 403 -8.85 -3.29 16.77
C SER A 403 -9.66 -3.22 18.07
N PHE A 404 -10.90 -2.77 17.94
CA PHE A 404 -11.92 -2.82 18.98
C PHE A 404 -13.18 -3.45 18.40
N PRO A 405 -13.48 -4.72 18.69
CA PRO A 405 -14.64 -5.44 18.11
C PRO A 405 -15.97 -4.69 18.31
N SER A 406 -16.15 -4.00 19.43
CA SER A 406 -17.35 -3.20 19.71
C SER A 406 -17.57 -2.05 18.72
N LEU A 407 -16.50 -1.48 18.15
CA LEU A 407 -16.62 -0.40 17.16
C LEU A 407 -17.04 -0.96 15.78
N ARG A 408 -16.70 -2.20 15.48
CA ARG A 408 -17.13 -2.87 14.22
C ARG A 408 -18.64 -3.11 14.21
N THR A 409 -19.21 -3.45 15.35
CA THR A 409 -20.64 -3.78 15.46
C THR A 409 -21.53 -2.61 15.81
N LEU A 410 -20.97 -1.49 16.24
CA LEU A 410 -21.69 -0.28 16.63
C LEU A 410 -22.51 0.27 15.45
N ASN A 411 -23.85 0.41 15.61
CA ASN A 411 -24.79 0.83 14.57
C ASN A 411 -24.79 -0.07 13.30
N ALA A 412 -24.28 -1.30 13.39
CA ALA A 412 -24.17 -2.22 12.25
C ALA A 412 -25.13 -3.42 12.33
N THR A 413 -25.91 -3.54 13.39
CA THR A 413 -26.95 -4.56 13.55
C THR A 413 -28.11 -4.28 12.59
N TYR A 414 -28.62 -5.31 11.91
CA TYR A 414 -29.82 -5.21 11.10
C TYR A 414 -31.03 -5.00 12.00
N ASP A 415 -31.62 -3.82 11.96
CA ASP A 415 -32.80 -3.42 12.74
C ASP A 415 -33.64 -2.41 11.94
N PRO A 416 -34.54 -2.87 11.06
CA PRO A 416 -35.43 -2.00 10.27
C PRO A 416 -36.37 -1.15 11.13
N ALA A 417 -36.72 -1.62 12.34
CA ALA A 417 -37.56 -0.87 13.26
C ALA A 417 -36.80 0.35 13.84
N GLU A 418 -35.57 0.16 14.29
CA GLU A 418 -34.70 1.26 14.73
C GLU A 418 -34.40 2.22 13.56
N ALA A 419 -34.11 1.69 12.37
CA ALA A 419 -33.91 2.52 11.18
C ALA A 419 -35.13 3.41 10.90
N SER A 420 -36.34 2.84 10.94
CA SER A 420 -37.58 3.61 10.76
C SER A 420 -37.78 4.65 11.86
N ARG A 421 -37.49 4.29 13.14
CA ARG A 421 -37.59 5.20 14.29
C ARG A 421 -36.66 6.42 14.11
N LEU A 422 -35.42 6.20 13.72
CA LEU A 422 -34.44 7.27 13.49
C LEU A 422 -34.85 8.19 12.33
N LEU A 423 -35.38 7.61 11.21
CA LEU A 423 -35.89 8.39 10.08
C LEU A 423 -37.12 9.23 10.49
N ASP A 424 -37.98 8.70 11.34
CA ASP A 424 -39.14 9.41 11.88
C ASP A 424 -38.73 10.55 12.81
N GLU A 425 -37.69 10.33 13.63
CA GLU A 425 -37.14 11.33 14.57
C GLU A 425 -36.58 12.56 13.84
N ILE A 426 -35.96 12.37 12.69
CA ILE A 426 -35.43 13.48 11.85
C ILE A 426 -36.50 14.11 10.95
N GLY A 427 -37.78 13.75 11.13
CA GLY A 427 -38.91 14.38 10.43
C GLY A 427 -39.35 13.74 9.13
N LEU A 428 -38.75 12.60 8.71
CA LEU A 428 -39.09 11.90 7.45
C LEU A 428 -40.29 10.92 7.62
N LYS A 429 -41.37 11.35 8.31
CA LYS A 429 -42.52 10.50 8.62
C LYS A 429 -43.48 10.31 7.45
N LYS A 430 -43.63 11.33 6.60
CA LYS A 430 -44.60 11.30 5.50
C LYS A 430 -44.13 10.30 4.43
N ARG A 431 -45.11 9.51 3.91
CA ARG A 431 -44.87 8.56 2.84
C ARG A 431 -45.89 8.77 1.72
N ASN A 432 -45.50 8.44 0.49
CA ASN A 432 -46.38 8.41 -0.66
C ASN A 432 -47.20 7.10 -0.70
N SER A 433 -48.05 6.93 -1.74
CA SER A 433 -48.88 5.72 -1.93
C SER A 433 -48.06 4.44 -2.14
N ALA A 434 -46.83 4.53 -2.58
CA ALA A 434 -45.90 3.40 -2.75
C ALA A 434 -45.09 3.09 -1.46
N GLY A 435 -45.38 3.76 -0.35
CA GLY A 435 -44.72 3.58 0.93
C GLY A 435 -43.36 4.27 1.03
N ILE A 436 -42.93 5.02 0.01
CA ILE A 436 -41.66 5.75 0.01
C ILE A 436 -41.78 7.05 0.81
N ARG A 437 -40.82 7.31 1.69
CA ARG A 437 -40.76 8.53 2.50
C ARG A 437 -40.62 9.78 1.62
N LEU A 438 -41.13 10.90 2.11
CA LEU A 438 -41.00 12.18 1.44
C LEU A 438 -39.96 13.04 2.16
N LEU A 439 -39.09 13.68 1.39
CA LEU A 439 -38.13 14.67 1.84
C LEU A 439 -38.85 15.93 2.34
N PRO A 440 -38.18 16.83 3.11
CA PRO A 440 -38.78 18.07 3.61
C PRO A 440 -39.32 18.99 2.50
N ASP A 441 -38.78 18.91 1.28
CA ASP A 441 -39.21 19.68 0.10
C ASP A 441 -40.29 18.98 -0.72
N GLY A 442 -40.77 17.80 -0.28
CA GLY A 442 -41.83 17.03 -0.94
C GLY A 442 -41.37 16.04 -1.99
N ARG A 443 -40.10 16.01 -2.36
CA ARG A 443 -39.55 14.95 -3.25
C ARG A 443 -39.63 13.59 -2.57
N GLU A 444 -39.68 12.52 -3.35
CA GLU A 444 -39.52 11.16 -2.85
C GLU A 444 -38.10 10.97 -2.30
N MET A 445 -37.98 10.18 -1.25
CA MET A 445 -36.68 9.80 -0.70
C MET A 445 -36.04 8.73 -1.57
N GLU A 446 -35.50 9.17 -2.72
CA GLU A 446 -34.74 8.37 -3.65
C GLU A 446 -33.27 8.72 -3.57
N ILE A 447 -32.46 7.79 -3.04
CA ILE A 447 -31.02 7.95 -2.89
C ILE A 447 -30.35 7.44 -4.18
N ILE A 448 -29.68 8.35 -4.90
CA ILE A 448 -28.83 7.98 -6.03
C ILE A 448 -27.47 7.57 -5.47
N VAL A 449 -27.16 6.26 -5.59
CA VAL A 449 -25.86 5.70 -5.23
C VAL A 449 -25.02 5.55 -6.50
N GLU A 450 -23.98 6.37 -6.61
CA GLU A 450 -23.07 6.37 -7.76
C GLU A 450 -21.86 5.44 -7.48
N THR A 451 -21.44 4.64 -8.47
CA THR A 451 -20.27 3.74 -8.39
C THR A 451 -19.47 3.76 -9.68
N ASP A 452 -18.22 3.35 -9.67
CA ASP A 452 -17.35 3.33 -10.86
C ASP A 452 -17.72 2.25 -11.89
N GLY A 453 -18.63 1.34 -11.53
CA GLY A 453 -19.13 0.31 -12.45
C GLY A 453 -18.09 -0.74 -12.89
N GLU A 454 -16.86 -0.67 -12.40
CA GLU A 454 -15.78 -1.60 -12.79
C GLU A 454 -16.03 -3.02 -12.21
N ALA A 455 -16.75 -3.12 -11.11
CA ALA A 455 -17.04 -4.35 -10.41
C ALA A 455 -18.55 -4.64 -10.39
N SER A 456 -19.03 -5.58 -11.21
CA SER A 456 -20.45 -5.93 -11.31
C SER A 456 -21.07 -6.35 -9.97
N HIS A 457 -20.32 -7.08 -9.15
CA HIS A 457 -20.79 -7.53 -7.83
C HIS A 457 -21.16 -6.36 -6.88
N ILE A 458 -20.56 -5.18 -7.06
CA ILE A 458 -20.94 -3.97 -6.30
C ILE A 458 -22.35 -3.53 -6.71
N VAL A 459 -22.66 -3.53 -7.99
CA VAL A 459 -24.00 -3.17 -8.51
C VAL A 459 -25.06 -4.15 -7.99
N ASP A 460 -24.73 -5.44 -7.99
CA ASP A 460 -25.63 -6.49 -7.48
C ASP A 460 -25.86 -6.34 -5.96
N ALA A 461 -24.79 -6.06 -5.19
CA ALA A 461 -24.89 -5.80 -3.75
C ALA A 461 -25.72 -4.55 -3.45
N LEU A 462 -25.56 -3.47 -4.22
CA LEU A 462 -26.37 -2.25 -4.09
C LEU A 462 -27.84 -2.50 -4.43
N THR A 463 -28.13 -3.37 -5.40
CA THR A 463 -29.52 -3.77 -5.72
C THR A 463 -30.17 -4.47 -4.53
N LEU A 464 -29.45 -5.39 -3.88
CA LEU A 464 -29.93 -6.07 -2.68
C LEU A 464 -30.11 -5.10 -1.49
N ILE A 465 -29.18 -4.16 -1.30
CA ILE A 465 -29.32 -3.08 -0.30
C ILE A 465 -30.58 -2.24 -0.59
N GLY A 466 -30.88 -2.00 -1.87
CA GLY A 466 -32.10 -1.30 -2.29
C GLY A 466 -33.40 -1.99 -1.83
N GLU A 467 -33.43 -3.32 -1.85
CA GLU A 467 -34.56 -4.08 -1.30
C GLU A 467 -34.69 -3.87 0.22
N PHE A 468 -33.61 -3.96 0.97
CA PHE A 468 -33.63 -3.72 2.42
C PHE A 468 -34.06 -2.28 2.75
N TRP A 469 -33.53 -1.28 2.05
CA TRP A 469 -33.90 0.13 2.29
C TRP A 469 -35.36 0.42 1.93
N ARG A 470 -35.91 -0.31 0.98
CA ARG A 470 -37.32 -0.17 0.62
C ARG A 470 -38.28 -0.52 1.76
N GLU A 471 -37.93 -1.50 2.59
CA GLU A 471 -38.72 -1.86 3.78
C GLU A 471 -38.89 -0.69 4.76
N VAL A 472 -37.87 0.18 4.86
CA VAL A 472 -37.92 1.37 5.71
C VAL A 472 -38.40 2.63 4.96
N GLY A 473 -38.87 2.47 3.70
CA GLY A 473 -39.43 3.54 2.87
C GLY A 473 -38.36 4.41 2.16
N VAL A 474 -37.20 3.87 1.91
CA VAL A 474 -36.14 4.51 1.14
C VAL A 474 -35.96 3.82 -0.20
N ARG A 475 -35.99 4.57 -1.30
CA ARG A 475 -35.68 4.04 -2.62
C ARG A 475 -34.21 4.23 -2.92
N LEU A 476 -33.55 3.22 -3.43
CA LEU A 476 -32.17 3.30 -3.92
C LEU A 476 -32.15 3.21 -5.44
N PHE A 477 -31.46 4.12 -6.11
CA PHE A 477 -31.17 4.07 -7.53
C PHE A 477 -29.66 3.90 -7.74
N VAL A 478 -29.24 2.79 -8.37
CA VAL A 478 -27.81 2.53 -8.67
C VAL A 478 -27.45 3.22 -9.97
N LYS A 479 -26.37 4.01 -9.95
CA LYS A 479 -25.87 4.75 -11.11
C LYS A 479 -24.38 4.45 -11.35
N PRO A 480 -24.07 3.39 -12.12
CA PRO A 480 -22.70 3.12 -12.54
C PRO A 480 -22.21 4.20 -13.52
N GLN A 481 -20.93 4.58 -13.42
CA GLN A 481 -20.31 5.62 -14.26
C GLN A 481 -18.84 5.28 -14.56
N ASP A 482 -18.25 5.97 -15.51
CA ASP A 482 -16.78 5.99 -15.65
C ASP A 482 -16.13 6.55 -14.38
N ARG A 483 -15.04 5.95 -13.98
CA ARG A 483 -14.31 6.30 -12.73
C ARG A 483 -13.91 7.79 -12.68
N THR A 484 -13.49 8.36 -13.81
CA THR A 484 -13.10 9.77 -13.86
C THR A 484 -14.33 10.69 -13.73
N VAL A 485 -15.44 10.31 -14.35
CA VAL A 485 -16.72 11.03 -14.25
C VAL A 485 -17.23 11.00 -12.82
N LEU A 486 -17.28 9.82 -12.20
CA LEU A 486 -17.68 9.66 -10.80
C LEU A 486 -16.87 10.56 -9.87
N ARG A 487 -15.53 10.47 -9.98
CA ARG A 487 -14.62 11.27 -9.17
C ARG A 487 -14.87 12.76 -9.31
N ASN A 488 -14.96 13.25 -10.55
CA ASN A 488 -15.18 14.69 -10.80
C ASN A 488 -16.54 15.16 -10.25
N ARG A 489 -17.58 14.33 -10.34
CA ARG A 489 -18.90 14.62 -9.78
C ARG A 489 -18.87 14.66 -8.25
N ALA A 490 -18.22 13.68 -7.61
CA ALA A 490 -18.06 13.64 -6.15
C ALA A 490 -17.31 14.88 -5.65
N TYR A 491 -16.21 15.23 -6.30
CA TYR A 491 -15.40 16.41 -5.98
C TYR A 491 -16.18 17.73 -6.15
N ALA A 492 -17.05 17.78 -7.14
CA ALA A 492 -17.92 18.94 -7.35
C ALA A 492 -19.15 18.98 -6.42
N GLY A 493 -19.34 18.03 -5.50
CA GLY A 493 -20.51 17.95 -4.61
C GLY A 493 -21.81 17.54 -5.33
N LEU A 494 -21.72 16.92 -6.50
CA LEU A 494 -22.87 16.54 -7.35
C LEU A 494 -23.39 15.12 -7.08
N THR A 495 -22.73 14.36 -6.19
CA THR A 495 -23.17 13.03 -5.76
C THR A 495 -23.95 13.13 -4.45
N ASN A 496 -24.93 12.26 -4.26
CA ASN A 496 -25.60 12.07 -2.97
C ASN A 496 -24.83 11.07 -2.11
N VAL A 497 -24.74 9.82 -2.59
CA VAL A 497 -23.94 8.77 -1.95
C VAL A 497 -23.04 8.15 -3.02
N VAL A 498 -21.79 7.89 -2.66
CA VAL A 498 -20.88 7.10 -3.49
C VAL A 498 -20.69 5.73 -2.86
N ALA A 499 -20.76 4.69 -3.67
CA ALA A 499 -20.39 3.34 -3.28
C ALA A 499 -18.99 3.00 -3.79
N GLY A 500 -18.16 2.48 -2.92
CA GLY A 500 -16.78 2.10 -3.21
C GLY A 500 -16.26 1.08 -2.21
N GLN A 501 -14.97 0.86 -2.24
CA GLN A 501 -14.27 0.01 -1.27
C GLN A 501 -14.13 0.76 0.06
N GLY A 502 -14.04 0.02 1.17
CA GLY A 502 -13.73 0.56 2.48
C GLY A 502 -12.28 1.02 2.61
N PHE A 503 -11.83 1.34 3.83
CA PHE A 503 -10.47 1.76 4.09
C PHE A 503 -9.45 0.77 3.54
N ASP A 504 -8.44 1.28 2.82
CA ASP A 504 -7.44 0.44 2.14
C ASP A 504 -6.50 -0.26 3.12
N ASN A 505 -6.17 0.38 4.25
CA ASN A 505 -5.42 -0.24 5.33
C ASN A 505 -6.33 -0.52 6.52
N ALA A 506 -6.76 -1.77 6.66
CA ALA A 506 -7.55 -2.22 7.80
C ALA A 506 -6.73 -2.99 8.85
N VAL A 507 -5.41 -3.02 8.72
CA VAL A 507 -4.49 -3.60 9.73
C VAL A 507 -3.38 -2.60 10.10
N PRO A 508 -3.72 -1.33 10.38
CA PRO A 508 -2.71 -0.35 10.74
C PRO A 508 -2.10 -0.67 12.11
N THR A 509 -0.87 -0.20 12.31
CA THR A 509 -0.25 -0.05 13.62
C THR A 509 -0.19 1.42 14.02
N ALA A 510 0.11 1.72 15.27
CA ALA A 510 0.11 3.09 15.78
C ALA A 510 1.10 4.03 15.04
N ILE A 511 2.16 3.47 14.45
CA ILE A 511 3.16 4.24 13.70
C ILE A 511 2.74 4.56 12.25
N MET A 512 1.67 3.94 11.74
CA MET A 512 1.15 4.23 10.40
C MET A 512 0.28 5.48 10.43
N PRO A 513 0.35 6.38 9.42
CA PRO A 513 -0.39 7.62 9.43
C PRO A 513 -1.91 7.39 9.25
N PRO A 514 -2.77 7.98 10.13
CA PRO A 514 -4.22 7.83 10.04
C PRO A 514 -4.88 8.77 9.01
N SER A 515 -4.23 9.04 7.89
CA SER A 515 -4.68 10.04 6.91
C SER A 515 -6.02 9.71 6.23
N GLU A 516 -6.36 8.44 6.05
CA GLU A 516 -7.67 8.03 5.52
C GLU A 516 -8.82 8.34 6.47
N TYR A 517 -8.54 8.47 7.77
CA TYR A 517 -9.53 8.64 8.82
C TYR A 517 -9.80 10.12 9.16
N ALA A 518 -9.23 11.06 8.43
CA ALA A 518 -9.47 12.49 8.58
C ALA A 518 -9.78 13.15 7.22
N PRO A 519 -10.49 14.29 7.20
CA PRO A 519 -10.78 15.01 5.97
C PRO A 519 -9.55 15.73 5.41
N MET A 520 -8.50 14.96 5.12
CA MET A 520 -7.21 15.45 4.66
C MET A 520 -7.10 15.55 3.15
N ARG A 521 -7.89 14.76 2.41
CA ARG A 521 -7.74 14.57 0.97
C ARG A 521 -9.08 14.66 0.26
N GLN A 522 -9.05 15.22 -0.96
CA GLN A 522 -10.21 15.37 -1.83
C GLN A 522 -10.76 14.01 -2.32
N ASP A 523 -9.94 12.97 -2.37
CA ASP A 523 -10.34 11.65 -2.86
C ASP A 523 -11.16 10.82 -1.85
N ASN A 524 -11.39 11.31 -0.63
CA ASN A 524 -12.35 10.72 0.29
C ASN A 524 -13.78 11.18 -0.04
N TYR A 525 -14.63 10.26 -0.45
CA TYR A 525 -15.97 10.54 -0.96
C TYR A 525 -16.97 11.05 0.10
N SER A 526 -16.70 10.88 1.40
CA SER A 526 -17.55 11.44 2.45
C SER A 526 -17.46 12.96 2.54
N TRP A 527 -16.29 13.54 2.25
CA TRP A 527 -15.99 14.96 2.47
C TRP A 527 -15.01 15.59 1.47
N PRO A 528 -15.25 15.43 0.15
CA PRO A 528 -14.28 15.83 -0.87
C PRO A 528 -13.93 17.32 -0.85
N GLN A 529 -14.88 18.22 -0.52
CA GLN A 529 -14.62 19.64 -0.46
C GLN A 529 -13.83 20.05 0.78
N TRP A 530 -14.03 19.36 1.92
CA TRP A 530 -13.21 19.57 3.11
C TRP A 530 -11.77 19.10 2.87
N GLY A 531 -11.59 17.93 2.26
CA GLY A 531 -10.27 17.45 1.87
C GLY A 531 -9.56 18.39 0.91
N GLN A 532 -10.25 18.91 -0.10
CA GLN A 532 -9.72 19.91 -1.03
C GLN A 532 -9.25 21.19 -0.31
N HIS A 533 -10.03 21.65 0.68
CA HIS A 533 -9.66 22.82 1.47
C HIS A 533 -8.33 22.60 2.21
N VAL A 534 -8.16 21.44 2.82
CA VAL A 534 -6.93 21.08 3.53
C VAL A 534 -5.75 20.95 2.54
N GLU A 535 -5.89 20.17 1.45
CA GLU A 535 -4.85 19.99 0.44
C GLU A 535 -4.40 21.31 -0.20
N THR A 536 -5.33 22.22 -0.44
CA THR A 536 -5.04 23.51 -1.07
C THR A 536 -4.71 24.62 -0.09
N LYS A 537 -4.55 24.30 1.21
CA LYS A 537 -4.28 25.26 2.29
C LYS A 537 -5.29 26.43 2.30
N GLY A 538 -6.56 26.09 2.18
CA GLY A 538 -7.67 27.05 2.20
C GLY A 538 -7.97 27.78 0.91
N LYS A 539 -7.25 27.51 -0.20
CA LYS A 539 -7.47 28.23 -1.47
C LYS A 539 -8.71 27.75 -2.21
N ASN A 540 -9.07 26.47 -2.09
CA ASN A 540 -10.23 25.88 -2.75
C ASN A 540 -10.96 24.97 -1.75
N GLY A 541 -12.17 24.54 -2.11
CA GLY A 541 -12.99 23.67 -1.26
C GLY A 541 -13.72 24.44 -0.16
N GLU A 542 -14.21 23.71 0.83
CA GLU A 542 -14.97 24.23 1.97
C GLU A 542 -14.21 23.93 3.26
N ALA A 543 -14.20 24.87 4.22
CA ALA A 543 -13.66 24.62 5.54
C ALA A 543 -14.51 23.58 6.29
N VAL A 544 -13.86 22.74 7.11
CA VAL A 544 -14.57 21.76 7.95
C VAL A 544 -15.40 22.51 9.00
N ASP A 545 -16.72 22.35 8.96
CA ASP A 545 -17.67 23.10 9.79
C ASP A 545 -18.44 22.21 10.81
N ILE A 546 -18.25 20.88 10.79
CA ILE A 546 -18.80 19.95 11.80
C ILE A 546 -17.73 19.70 12.87
N PRO A 547 -18.05 19.92 14.18
CA PRO A 547 -17.08 19.80 15.26
C PRO A 547 -16.40 18.42 15.33
N GLU A 548 -17.17 17.32 15.15
CA GLU A 548 -16.66 15.95 15.20
C GLU A 548 -15.69 15.66 14.06
N ALA A 549 -15.94 16.21 12.86
CA ALA A 549 -15.03 16.09 11.73
C ALA A 549 -13.79 16.97 11.89
N ARG A 550 -13.94 18.16 12.50
CA ARG A 550 -12.81 19.03 12.86
C ARG A 550 -11.90 18.34 13.88
N ARG A 551 -12.49 17.63 14.84
CA ARG A 551 -11.73 16.84 15.82
C ARG A 551 -10.81 15.81 15.15
N LEU A 552 -11.22 15.21 14.02
CA LEU A 552 -10.36 14.28 13.25
C LEU A 552 -9.12 14.98 12.67
N LEU A 553 -9.25 16.25 12.23
CA LEU A 553 -8.09 17.05 11.80
C LEU A 553 -7.14 17.37 12.96
N ASP A 554 -7.71 17.72 14.13
CA ASP A 554 -6.93 17.99 15.33
C ASP A 554 -6.16 16.75 15.78
N LEU A 555 -6.81 15.60 15.79
CA LEU A 555 -6.20 14.30 16.11
C LEU A 555 -5.08 13.95 15.13
N TYR A 556 -5.32 14.11 13.83
CA TYR A 556 -4.28 13.91 12.83
C TYR A 556 -3.07 14.85 13.06
N SER A 557 -3.34 16.11 13.38
CA SER A 557 -2.29 17.08 13.72
C SER A 557 -1.50 16.66 14.96
N ILE A 558 -2.17 16.16 16.01
CA ILE A 558 -1.50 15.63 17.21
C ILE A 558 -0.58 14.45 16.82
N TRP A 559 -1.09 13.51 16.01
CA TRP A 559 -0.32 12.37 15.55
C TRP A 559 0.94 12.81 14.78
N MET A 560 0.78 13.78 13.88
CA MET A 560 1.88 14.31 13.05
C MET A 560 2.96 15.06 13.85
N ASN A 561 2.64 15.57 15.02
CA ASN A 561 3.55 16.38 15.82
C ASN A 561 4.09 15.64 17.07
N THR A 562 3.98 14.32 17.13
CA THR A 562 4.46 13.54 18.27
C THR A 562 5.27 12.33 17.84
N ALA A 563 6.39 12.07 18.52
CA ALA A 563 7.16 10.83 18.46
C ALA A 563 6.71 9.80 19.53
N ASN A 564 5.77 10.17 20.41
CA ASN A 564 5.32 9.30 21.50
C ASN A 564 4.32 8.25 20.97
N ARG A 565 4.73 6.99 20.98
CA ARG A 565 3.95 5.85 20.46
C ARG A 565 2.65 5.62 21.25
N GLY A 566 2.62 5.96 22.54
CA GLY A 566 1.40 5.92 23.36
C GLY A 566 0.37 6.94 22.89
N VAL A 567 0.81 8.19 22.69
CA VAL A 567 -0.06 9.27 22.15
C VAL A 567 -0.55 8.92 20.75
N GLN A 568 0.30 8.36 19.88
CA GLN A 568 -0.10 7.92 18.54
C GLN A 568 -1.21 6.84 18.61
N ARG A 569 -1.08 5.88 19.52
CA ARG A 569 -2.11 4.84 19.75
C ARG A 569 -3.42 5.45 20.26
N ASP A 570 -3.35 6.39 21.21
CA ASP A 570 -4.54 7.05 21.76
C ASP A 570 -5.27 7.85 20.68
N VAL A 571 -4.53 8.56 19.82
CA VAL A 571 -5.08 9.25 18.65
C VAL A 571 -5.83 8.28 17.73
N TRP A 572 -5.21 7.17 17.36
CA TRP A 572 -5.85 6.14 16.54
C TRP A 572 -7.14 5.63 17.18
N THR A 573 -7.10 5.34 18.50
CA THR A 573 -8.27 4.84 19.24
C THR A 573 -9.42 5.84 19.19
N GLU A 574 -9.13 7.12 19.39
CA GLU A 574 -10.15 8.17 19.35
C GLU A 574 -10.70 8.37 17.93
N MET A 575 -9.84 8.33 16.89
CA MET A 575 -10.29 8.44 15.50
C MET A 575 -11.21 7.28 15.10
N LEU A 576 -10.85 6.04 15.44
CA LEU A 576 -11.68 4.86 15.16
C LEU A 576 -13.04 4.95 15.85
N ARG A 577 -13.07 5.40 17.13
CA ARG A 577 -14.30 5.63 17.87
C ARG A 577 -15.15 6.71 17.20
N ASN A 578 -14.57 7.86 16.88
CA ASN A 578 -15.25 8.96 16.20
C ASN A 578 -15.88 8.49 14.87
N HIS A 579 -15.17 7.67 14.08
CA HIS A 579 -15.73 7.11 12.84
C HIS A 579 -16.95 6.23 13.07
N SER A 580 -16.88 5.31 14.04
CA SER A 580 -17.98 4.37 14.30
C SER A 580 -19.18 5.07 14.95
N GLU A 581 -18.97 6.03 15.85
CA GLU A 581 -20.04 6.79 16.50
C GLU A 581 -20.76 7.73 15.54
N ASN A 582 -20.04 8.38 14.63
CA ASN A 582 -20.62 9.32 13.67
C ASN A 582 -21.02 8.67 12.34
N GLN A 583 -20.65 7.42 12.10
CA GLN A 583 -20.97 6.68 10.88
C GLN A 583 -20.63 7.47 9.61
N TRP A 584 -19.40 8.02 9.51
CA TRP A 584 -18.96 8.81 8.35
C TRP A 584 -19.00 8.05 7.04
N SER A 585 -18.83 6.75 7.11
CA SER A 585 -19.10 5.79 6.03
C SER A 585 -19.88 4.60 6.57
N ILE A 586 -20.65 3.93 5.72
CA ILE A 586 -21.47 2.78 6.10
C ILE A 586 -20.82 1.54 5.52
N GLY A 587 -20.16 0.74 6.35
CA GLY A 587 -19.58 -0.54 5.95
C GLY A 587 -20.62 -1.63 5.83
N THR A 588 -20.28 -2.67 5.09
CA THR A 588 -21.14 -3.86 4.92
C THR A 588 -20.46 -5.11 5.47
N VAL A 589 -19.55 -5.71 4.71
CA VAL A 589 -18.80 -6.92 5.06
C VAL A 589 -17.34 -6.72 4.69
N ALA A 590 -16.42 -7.11 5.55
CA ALA A 590 -14.98 -7.08 5.33
C ALA A 590 -14.42 -8.50 5.20
N GLY A 591 -13.12 -8.62 4.88
CA GLY A 591 -12.40 -9.87 4.93
C GLY A 591 -12.73 -10.83 3.78
N ALA A 592 -13.08 -10.31 2.59
CA ALA A 592 -13.12 -11.14 1.39
C ALA A 592 -11.81 -11.88 1.21
N LEU A 593 -11.87 -13.09 0.72
CA LEU A 593 -10.68 -13.91 0.53
C LEU A 593 -10.05 -13.62 -0.84
N GLN A 594 -8.80 -13.15 -0.81
CA GLN A 594 -7.97 -13.07 -2.01
C GLN A 594 -7.42 -14.45 -2.33
N PRO A 595 -7.74 -15.04 -3.49
CA PRO A 595 -7.09 -16.27 -3.92
C PRO A 595 -5.65 -15.98 -4.34
N ILE A 596 -4.74 -16.87 -3.95
CA ILE A 596 -3.34 -16.88 -4.36
C ILE A 596 -3.05 -18.26 -4.96
N VAL A 597 -2.80 -18.32 -6.25
CA VAL A 597 -2.44 -19.57 -6.93
C VAL A 597 -0.94 -19.78 -6.80
N VAL A 598 -0.54 -20.94 -6.30
CA VAL A 598 0.87 -21.31 -6.10
C VAL A 598 1.11 -22.73 -6.60
N ARG A 599 2.04 -22.94 -7.52
CA ARG A 599 2.49 -24.26 -7.98
C ARG A 599 3.01 -25.08 -6.80
N ASN A 600 2.60 -26.34 -6.65
CA ASN A 600 2.90 -27.12 -5.44
C ASN A 600 4.39 -27.36 -5.21
N GLY A 601 5.21 -27.36 -6.26
CA GLY A 601 6.67 -27.42 -6.14
C GLY A 601 7.33 -26.13 -5.66
N LEU A 602 6.66 -25.00 -5.74
CA LEU A 602 7.17 -23.69 -5.30
C LEU A 602 6.90 -23.51 -3.80
N LYS A 603 7.93 -23.29 -3.01
CA LYS A 603 7.92 -23.24 -1.54
C LYS A 603 8.29 -21.84 -1.04
N GLY A 604 8.05 -21.55 0.25
CA GLY A 604 8.43 -20.31 0.94
C GLY A 604 7.25 -19.36 1.20
N LEU A 605 6.10 -19.52 0.53
CA LEU A 605 4.94 -18.69 0.80
C LEU A 605 4.11 -19.26 1.98
N PRO A 606 3.68 -18.42 2.95
CA PRO A 606 2.89 -18.89 4.10
C PRO A 606 1.50 -19.39 3.66
N GLN A 607 1.00 -20.42 4.33
CA GLN A 607 -0.33 -20.99 4.06
C GLN A 607 -1.47 -20.02 4.45
N LYS A 608 -1.25 -19.20 5.48
CA LYS A 608 -2.19 -18.19 5.98
C LYS A 608 -1.43 -16.88 6.16
N ALA A 609 -1.94 -15.81 5.60
CA ALA A 609 -1.37 -14.48 5.70
C ALA A 609 -2.44 -13.42 5.41
N LEU A 610 -2.10 -12.16 5.56
CA LEU A 610 -2.92 -11.02 5.16
C LEU A 610 -2.52 -10.56 3.76
N TYR A 611 -3.48 -10.12 2.99
CA TYR A 611 -3.26 -9.53 1.69
C TYR A 611 -3.77 -8.09 1.69
N SER A 612 -2.93 -7.14 1.33
CA SER A 612 -3.33 -5.74 1.15
C SER A 612 -2.31 -4.99 0.29
N TRP A 613 -2.70 -3.82 -0.22
CA TRP A 613 -1.72 -2.92 -0.80
C TRP A 613 -0.82 -2.34 0.30
N GLU A 614 -1.40 -1.73 1.32
CA GLU A 614 -0.71 -1.30 2.54
C GLU A 614 -1.25 -2.10 3.73
N PRO A 615 -0.40 -2.61 4.64
CA PRO A 615 1.05 -2.51 4.67
C PRO A 615 1.79 -3.66 4.00
N THR A 616 1.09 -4.69 3.47
CA THR A 616 1.73 -5.94 3.07
C THR A 616 2.39 -5.90 1.69
N ALA A 617 2.25 -4.80 0.94
CA ALA A 617 2.70 -4.68 -0.44
C ALA A 617 2.24 -5.89 -1.29
N LEU A 618 0.94 -6.22 -1.19
CA LEU A 618 0.32 -7.45 -1.69
C LEU A 618 0.88 -8.67 -0.97
N ILE A 619 1.89 -9.31 -1.53
CA ILE A 619 2.60 -10.46 -0.93
C ILE A 619 4.05 -10.10 -0.52
N GLY A 620 4.43 -8.82 -0.64
CA GLY A 620 5.83 -8.38 -0.55
C GLY A 620 6.50 -8.67 0.78
N ILE A 621 5.85 -8.38 1.90
CA ILE A 621 6.42 -8.63 3.22
C ILE A 621 6.66 -10.13 3.52
N TYR A 622 6.08 -11.02 2.70
CA TYR A 622 6.28 -12.48 2.81
C TYR A 622 7.47 -12.98 2.00
N ARG A 623 8.23 -12.07 1.35
CA ARG A 623 9.55 -12.34 0.79
C ARG A 623 9.55 -13.37 -0.34
N VAL A 624 9.10 -12.98 -1.52
CA VAL A 624 9.15 -13.86 -2.70
C VAL A 624 10.59 -14.20 -3.10
N ASP A 625 11.55 -13.35 -2.74
CA ASP A 625 12.98 -13.62 -2.92
C ASP A 625 13.49 -14.82 -2.07
N GLU A 626 12.75 -15.24 -1.05
CA GLU A 626 13.00 -16.45 -0.26
C GLU A 626 12.29 -17.70 -0.82
N MET A 627 11.44 -17.55 -1.85
CA MET A 627 10.77 -18.69 -2.48
C MET A 627 11.74 -19.51 -3.34
N TYR A 628 11.50 -20.81 -3.39
CA TYR A 628 12.33 -21.75 -4.14
C TYR A 628 11.54 -22.95 -4.67
N TRP A 629 12.03 -23.54 -5.73
CA TRP A 629 11.53 -24.81 -6.23
C TRP A 629 12.17 -25.99 -5.47
N ASN A 630 11.37 -26.98 -5.07
CA ASN A 630 11.96 -28.21 -4.53
C ASN A 630 12.67 -29.00 -5.64
N LYS A 631 13.66 -29.84 -5.28
CA LYS A 631 14.50 -30.58 -6.25
C LYS A 631 13.72 -31.48 -7.22
N ALA A 632 12.62 -32.08 -6.77
CA ALA A 632 11.81 -32.95 -7.62
C ALA A 632 11.11 -32.11 -8.72
N ALA A 633 10.48 -31.01 -8.35
CA ALA A 633 9.79 -30.11 -9.27
C ALA A 633 10.75 -29.43 -10.26
N LEU A 634 11.99 -29.08 -9.85
CA LEU A 634 13.00 -28.52 -10.76
C LEU A 634 13.39 -29.50 -11.87
N LYS A 635 13.38 -30.80 -11.63
CA LYS A 635 13.67 -31.83 -12.66
C LYS A 635 12.54 -31.97 -13.67
N GLU A 636 11.29 -31.75 -13.24
CA GLU A 636 10.12 -31.83 -14.11
C GLU A 636 9.95 -30.56 -14.95
N ALA A 637 10.19 -29.38 -14.36
CA ALA A 637 10.12 -28.10 -15.08
C ALA A 637 11.21 -27.92 -16.17
N ARG A 638 12.29 -28.72 -16.11
CA ARG A 638 13.36 -28.75 -17.14
C ARG A 638 13.12 -29.75 -18.26
N ARG A 639 12.05 -30.52 -18.21
CA ARG A 639 11.61 -31.43 -19.30
C ARG A 639 10.48 -30.78 -20.10
#